data_81b485f7684b0229d8974a85a701bee4
#
_entry.id   81b485f7684b0229d8974a85a701bee4
#
_cell.length_a   1.000
_cell.length_b   1.000
_cell.length_c   1.000
_cell.angle_alpha   90.00
_cell.angle_beta   90.00
_cell.angle_gamma   90.00
#
_symmetry.space_group_name_H-M   'P 1'
#
loop_
_entity.id
_entity.type
_entity.pdbx_description
1 polymer ?
#
loop_
_entity_poly.entity_id
_entity_poly.type
_entity_poly.pdbx_seq_one_letter_code
_entity_poly.pdbx_strand_id
1 'polypeptide(L)'
;MDVRRAFLVRLPSGAAITLSAAIAAVGASGAAHGQWAPLDQLPGSEQVKSIKAPGAGAGRVSEVRWDMDGRKAWFQYAGGWKWVSLDGGAVQEGGEPPAAKPAEKGYRPARGGRAKQATEVTSPDGAWTAVFKDCNVVLKPKEGEPVAVTTEGAGKRWFGSADWVYGEELDQNTAMWWSPDSRRIAYYDFDESPVKDYYLLAGLSGLRTRPVSGGYPKPGEPNPVARLEIHDLAAKTRTKVDVGPSTDQYVYGVRWSPKGDALLWFRAPRRQDMVELMVTDPATGSSRALITEKQPSWQENAPAIRFLEDGRRFLWESESNGFSNWELWDLEKGRLARLTDDPWVAESIVDVDEAAGCVYYSARSSPTAICSQLHRVKLDGSKRERLTTGDLHHSSFHVAPDHSCFVSTCEFVDVPPSASLRAMDGRELAALTKPVPEAFAKQGLVPPEFIRCTAADGKAELYGILWKPPGFDPAKRYPLVIDAYGGPLIATVSPRFAGVDPDVGRGVLVARVDNRGTPGRGKAFESATYMALGGPDVDDQAAFVQELAKRPYVDADRVAICGHSYGGYMALMAAIRHPDVFPVAVAGAPPTDWRQYDTIYTERVMRTPQENEAGYDAGSAVKLAEKLKGRVLLLHGMMDDNVHVANTFALADAWQSRNVPFEMQLFPTADHGIGSPAYESAKWSFILRNFGMWSQPPVGGR
;
A
#
# COMPACT_ATOMS: atom_id res chain seq x y z
N MET A 1 47.78 -16.85 -27.37
CA MET A 1 48.68 -15.83 -28.00
C MET A 1 48.72 -14.63 -27.07
N ASP A 2 49.89 -14.45 -26.48
CA ASP A 2 50.25 -13.38 -25.54
C ASP A 2 50.25 -12.02 -26.19
N VAL A 3 49.82 -10.98 -25.51
CA VAL A 3 50.42 -9.63 -25.57
C VAL A 3 50.18 -8.88 -24.26
N ARG A 4 51.15 -8.99 -23.34
CA ARG A 4 51.39 -7.97 -22.31
C ARG A 4 52.09 -6.76 -22.98
N ARG A 5 51.65 -5.53 -22.71
CA ARG A 5 52.48 -4.35 -22.77
C ARG A 5 52.16 -3.40 -21.62
N ALA A 6 53.11 -3.30 -20.71
CA ALA A 6 53.21 -2.29 -19.67
C ALA A 6 53.64 -0.95 -20.29
N PHE A 7 53.05 0.16 -19.88
CA PHE A 7 53.60 1.51 -20.09
C PHE A 7 54.19 2.02 -18.76
N LEU A 8 55.52 2.06 -18.70
CA LEU A 8 56.27 2.82 -17.71
C LEU A 8 56.45 4.26 -18.22
N VAL A 9 55.92 5.22 -17.46
CA VAL A 9 56.27 6.63 -17.63
C VAL A 9 57.36 6.99 -16.63
N ARG A 10 58.57 7.33 -17.09
CA ARG A 10 59.67 7.88 -16.32
C ARG A 10 59.41 9.32 -15.96
N LEU A 11 59.51 9.67 -14.68
CA LEU A 11 59.61 11.06 -14.23
C LEU A 11 61.12 11.43 -14.14
N PRO A 12 61.53 12.67 -14.51
CA PRO A 12 62.91 13.14 -14.35
C PRO A 12 63.19 13.56 -12.89
N SER A 13 64.41 13.23 -12.46
CA SER A 13 65.00 13.59 -11.17
C SER A 13 65.36 15.06 -11.06
N GLY A 14 65.10 15.66 -9.92
CA GLY A 14 65.96 16.74 -9.38
C GLY A 14 65.26 18.04 -9.10
N ALA A 15 64.85 18.27 -7.84
CA ALA A 15 65.06 19.52 -7.10
C ALA A 15 64.50 19.34 -5.66
N ALA A 16 65.39 19.23 -4.70
CA ALA A 16 65.02 19.33 -3.28
C ALA A 16 64.78 20.80 -2.93
N ILE A 17 63.55 21.13 -2.54
CA ILE A 17 63.22 22.41 -1.88
C ILE A 17 62.79 22.08 -0.43
N THR A 18 63.63 22.41 0.52
CA THR A 18 63.31 22.46 1.93
C THR A 18 62.37 23.62 2.20
N LEU A 19 61.15 23.29 2.57
CA LEU A 19 60.16 24.29 3.07
C LEU A 19 59.99 24.06 4.58
N SER A 20 60.54 24.98 5.36
CA SER A 20 60.37 25.03 6.80
C SER A 20 58.88 25.32 7.15
N ALA A 21 58.37 24.51 8.07
CA ALA A 21 57.02 24.64 8.57
C ALA A 21 56.81 25.90 9.41
N ALA A 22 55.85 26.71 9.03
CA ALA A 22 55.17 27.61 9.97
C ALA A 22 53.77 27.04 10.15
N ILE A 23 53.55 26.30 11.23
CA ILE A 23 52.23 25.86 11.64
C ILE A 23 51.52 27.07 12.26
N ALA A 24 50.75 27.80 11.47
CA ALA A 24 49.68 28.64 12.00
C ALA A 24 48.51 27.75 12.39
N ALA A 25 48.24 27.64 13.66
CA ALA A 25 47.03 27.00 14.16
C ALA A 25 45.80 27.81 13.73
N VAL A 26 45.29 27.50 12.54
CA VAL A 26 43.92 27.83 12.18
C VAL A 26 43.06 26.73 12.77
N GLY A 27 42.28 27.06 13.79
CA GLY A 27 41.28 26.16 14.36
C GLY A 27 40.29 25.77 13.29
N ALA A 28 40.58 24.67 12.60
CA ALA A 28 39.59 24.00 11.81
C ALA A 28 38.61 23.32 12.77
N SER A 29 37.46 23.91 12.96
CA SER A 29 36.30 23.18 13.43
C SER A 29 35.97 22.10 12.35
N GLY A 30 36.70 21.00 12.37
CA GLY A 30 36.39 19.84 11.59
C GLY A 30 35.01 19.35 12.02
N ALA A 31 34.03 19.56 11.18
CA ALA A 31 32.76 18.89 11.33
C ALA A 31 33.07 17.37 11.27
N ALA A 32 33.14 16.74 12.45
CA ALA A 32 33.18 15.30 12.53
C ALA A 32 31.94 14.77 11.83
N HIS A 33 32.10 14.03 10.74
CA HIS A 33 31.01 13.32 10.08
C HIS A 33 30.40 12.37 11.10
N GLY A 34 29.14 12.67 11.43
CA GLY A 34 28.50 12.13 12.59
C GLY A 34 28.26 10.65 12.54
N GLN A 35 28.71 9.95 13.54
CA GLN A 35 28.26 8.63 13.88
C GLN A 35 26.81 8.75 14.43
N TRP A 36 25.87 8.01 13.85
CA TRP A 36 24.50 7.96 14.33
C TRP A 36 24.49 7.34 15.74
N ALA A 37 23.78 7.95 16.68
CA ALA A 37 23.65 7.35 17.99
C ALA A 37 22.73 6.11 17.93
N PRO A 38 23.04 5.06 18.70
CA PRO A 38 22.09 3.99 18.94
C PRO A 38 20.74 4.52 19.39
N LEU A 39 19.65 3.93 18.88
CA LEU A 39 18.28 4.45 19.09
C LEU A 39 17.92 4.61 20.58
N ASP A 40 18.44 3.73 21.44
CA ASP A 40 18.23 3.74 22.90
C ASP A 40 19.03 4.82 23.63
N GLN A 41 20.01 5.45 23.00
CA GLN A 41 20.77 6.56 23.54
C GLN A 41 20.23 7.93 23.14
N LEU A 42 19.26 7.97 22.23
CA LEU A 42 18.64 9.22 21.80
C LEU A 42 17.65 9.77 22.85
N PRO A 43 17.47 11.10 22.92
CA PRO A 43 16.50 11.71 23.82
C PRO A 43 15.11 11.08 23.70
N GLY A 44 14.47 10.86 24.84
CA GLY A 44 13.12 10.29 24.92
C GLY A 44 13.01 8.79 24.68
N SER A 45 14.11 8.07 24.45
CA SER A 45 14.06 6.63 24.11
C SER A 45 13.39 5.77 25.17
N GLU A 46 13.58 6.08 26.45
CA GLU A 46 12.90 5.36 27.54
C GLU A 46 11.39 5.65 27.55
N GLN A 47 10.98 6.88 27.27
CA GLN A 47 9.58 7.25 27.13
C GLN A 47 8.96 6.53 25.92
N VAL A 48 9.63 6.51 24.76
CA VAL A 48 9.17 5.76 23.56
C VAL A 48 8.91 4.28 23.90
N LYS A 49 9.85 3.62 24.62
CA LYS A 49 9.70 2.22 25.05
C LYS A 49 8.58 2.03 26.09
N SER A 50 8.37 3.01 26.93
CA SER A 50 7.37 2.96 28.01
C SER A 50 5.95 3.21 27.53
N ILE A 51 5.77 3.93 26.43
CA ILE A 51 4.47 4.17 25.82
C ILE A 51 3.91 2.84 25.31
N LYS A 52 3.06 2.25 26.12
CA LYS A 52 2.21 1.14 25.67
C LYS A 52 0.93 1.77 25.17
N ALA A 53 0.72 1.73 23.86
CA ALA A 53 -0.52 2.25 23.27
C ALA A 53 -1.72 1.66 24.03
N PRO A 54 -2.46 2.46 24.82
CA PRO A 54 -3.59 1.93 25.55
C PRO A 54 -4.59 1.47 24.52
N GLY A 55 -4.67 0.16 24.33
CA GLY A 55 -5.79 -0.47 23.70
C GLY A 55 -6.20 -0.02 22.32
N ALA A 56 -5.28 0.05 21.35
CA ALA A 56 -5.71 0.04 19.95
C ALA A 56 -6.60 -1.19 19.61
N GLY A 57 -6.53 -2.25 20.42
CA GLY A 57 -7.42 -3.40 20.39
C GLY A 57 -8.41 -3.48 21.56
N ALA A 58 -8.24 -2.69 22.64
CA ALA A 58 -9.17 -2.69 23.75
C ALA A 58 -10.53 -2.12 23.31
N GLY A 59 -11.57 -2.89 23.47
CA GLY A 59 -12.92 -2.51 23.03
C GLY A 59 -13.35 -3.14 21.70
N ARG A 60 -12.43 -3.72 20.91
CA ARG A 60 -12.78 -4.49 19.71
C ARG A 60 -13.00 -5.96 20.07
N VAL A 61 -13.96 -6.58 19.39
CA VAL A 61 -14.11 -8.03 19.41
C VAL A 61 -13.28 -8.63 18.28
N SER A 62 -12.60 -9.75 18.52
CA SER A 62 -11.71 -10.38 17.54
C SER A 62 -12.38 -11.45 16.71
N GLU A 63 -13.44 -12.07 17.24
CA GLU A 63 -14.20 -13.13 16.58
C GLU A 63 -15.64 -13.10 17.08
N VAL A 64 -16.60 -13.34 16.18
CA VAL A 64 -18.02 -13.48 16.49
C VAL A 64 -18.51 -14.81 15.97
N ARG A 65 -19.25 -15.57 16.81
CA ARG A 65 -19.92 -16.82 16.42
C ARG A 65 -21.39 -16.78 16.83
N TRP A 66 -22.22 -17.31 15.99
CA TRP A 66 -23.67 -17.29 16.17
C TRP A 66 -24.19 -18.69 16.60
N ASP A 67 -24.87 -18.74 17.71
CA ASP A 67 -25.65 -19.89 18.18
C ASP A 67 -27.13 -19.54 17.95
N MET A 68 -27.64 -19.92 16.80
CA MET A 68 -29.02 -19.57 16.40
C MET A 68 -30.07 -20.35 17.22
N ASP A 69 -29.78 -21.61 17.56
CA ASP A 69 -30.68 -22.46 18.38
C ASP A 69 -30.77 -21.96 19.82
N GLY A 70 -29.61 -21.61 20.39
CA GLY A 70 -29.52 -21.00 21.72
C GLY A 70 -29.78 -19.48 21.73
N ARG A 71 -30.08 -18.87 20.59
CA ARG A 71 -30.28 -17.40 20.41
C ARG A 71 -29.20 -16.57 21.08
N LYS A 72 -27.93 -16.87 20.79
CA LYS A 72 -26.76 -16.21 21.38
C LYS A 72 -25.77 -15.71 20.33
N ALA A 73 -25.24 -14.49 20.54
CA ALA A 73 -24.04 -14.02 19.90
C ALA A 73 -22.85 -14.27 20.85
N TRP A 74 -21.92 -15.10 20.43
CA TRP A 74 -20.66 -15.35 21.10
C TRP A 74 -19.57 -14.45 20.49
N PHE A 75 -18.70 -13.90 21.34
CA PHE A 75 -17.61 -13.06 20.87
C PHE A 75 -16.37 -13.22 21.75
N GLN A 76 -15.21 -13.07 21.13
CA GLN A 76 -13.93 -13.13 21.83
C GLN A 76 -13.49 -11.71 22.22
N TYR A 77 -13.26 -11.49 23.52
CA TYR A 77 -12.81 -10.23 24.07
C TYR A 77 -11.91 -10.44 25.27
N ALA A 78 -10.78 -9.67 25.33
CA ALA A 78 -9.78 -9.73 26.41
C ALA A 78 -9.26 -11.14 26.71
N GLY A 79 -9.08 -11.94 25.65
CA GLY A 79 -8.53 -13.31 25.75
C GLY A 79 -9.52 -14.39 26.17
N GLY A 80 -10.81 -14.07 26.33
CA GLY A 80 -11.85 -15.01 26.71
C GLY A 80 -13.10 -14.94 25.83
N TRP A 81 -13.89 -16.05 25.83
CA TRP A 81 -15.20 -16.08 25.21
C TRP A 81 -16.26 -15.52 26.12
N LYS A 82 -17.14 -14.71 25.55
CA LYS A 82 -18.33 -14.12 26.19
C LYS A 82 -19.51 -14.28 25.25
N TRP A 83 -20.71 -14.15 25.78
CA TRP A 83 -21.93 -14.23 24.97
C TRP A 83 -23.00 -13.26 25.46
N VAL A 84 -23.95 -12.97 24.59
CA VAL A 84 -25.13 -12.19 24.86
C VAL A 84 -26.32 -12.79 24.13
N SER A 85 -27.55 -12.66 24.69
CA SER A 85 -28.78 -13.04 23.98
C SER A 85 -28.99 -12.19 22.74
N LEU A 86 -29.52 -12.74 21.66
CA LEU A 86 -29.92 -12.00 20.46
C LEU A 86 -31.09 -11.02 20.74
N ASP A 87 -31.83 -11.26 21.84
CA ASP A 87 -32.86 -10.32 22.28
C ASP A 87 -32.29 -9.14 23.10
N GLY A 88 -30.97 -9.13 23.31
CA GLY A 88 -30.28 -8.12 24.10
C GLY A 88 -30.07 -8.51 25.56
N GLY A 89 -29.56 -7.59 26.35
CA GLY A 89 -29.31 -7.75 27.77
C GLY A 89 -27.86 -7.71 28.20
N ALA A 90 -27.55 -8.27 29.37
CA ALA A 90 -26.19 -8.24 29.93
C ALA A 90 -25.29 -9.29 29.27
N VAL A 91 -24.05 -8.93 29.06
CA VAL A 91 -22.98 -9.84 28.60
C VAL A 91 -22.69 -10.86 29.70
N GLN A 92 -22.61 -12.13 29.32
CA GLN A 92 -22.29 -13.26 30.18
C GLN A 92 -20.87 -13.76 29.87
N GLU A 93 -20.22 -14.31 30.91
CA GLU A 93 -18.89 -14.91 30.77
C GLU A 93 -19.00 -16.44 30.89
N GLY A 94 -18.08 -17.14 30.24
CA GLY A 94 -17.95 -18.60 30.31
C GLY A 94 -18.86 -19.35 29.34
N GLY A 95 -18.65 -20.67 29.28
CA GLY A 95 -19.27 -21.59 28.33
C GLY A 95 -18.38 -21.79 27.08
N GLU A 96 -18.84 -22.67 26.21
CA GLU A 96 -18.17 -23.00 24.95
C GLU A 96 -18.94 -22.41 23.75
N PRO A 97 -18.29 -21.64 22.87
CA PRO A 97 -18.95 -21.17 21.68
C PRO A 97 -19.20 -22.32 20.70
N PRO A 98 -20.19 -22.21 19.80
CA PRO A 98 -20.38 -23.19 18.76
C PRO A 98 -19.07 -23.34 17.92
N ALA A 99 -18.91 -24.51 17.31
CA ALA A 99 -17.78 -24.72 16.40
C ALA A 99 -17.72 -23.60 15.33
N ALA A 100 -16.51 -23.18 14.98
CA ALA A 100 -16.35 -22.23 13.88
C ALA A 100 -17.01 -22.83 12.63
N LYS A 101 -17.84 -22.06 11.91
CA LYS A 101 -18.24 -22.47 10.56
C LYS A 101 -16.96 -22.75 9.78
N PRO A 102 -16.85 -23.89 9.10
CA PRO A 102 -15.74 -24.09 8.18
C PRO A 102 -15.68 -22.86 7.25
N ALA A 103 -14.50 -22.29 7.08
CA ALA A 103 -14.32 -21.25 6.06
C ALA A 103 -14.89 -21.82 4.75
N GLU A 104 -15.68 -21.01 4.05
CA GLU A 104 -16.15 -21.41 2.72
C GLU A 104 -14.94 -21.93 1.95
N LYS A 105 -14.96 -23.20 1.60
CA LYS A 105 -13.88 -23.88 0.88
C LYS A 105 -13.93 -23.48 -0.59
N GLY A 106 -13.92 -22.18 -0.87
CA GLY A 106 -13.60 -21.70 -2.21
C GLY A 106 -12.15 -22.07 -2.49
N TYR A 107 -11.88 -22.70 -3.61
CA TYR A 107 -10.52 -22.90 -4.08
C TYR A 107 -9.83 -21.56 -4.18
N ARG A 108 -8.71 -21.41 -3.46
CA ARG A 108 -7.82 -20.27 -3.58
C ARG A 108 -6.49 -20.79 -4.12
N PRO A 109 -6.05 -20.33 -5.30
CA PRO A 109 -4.76 -20.72 -5.81
C PRO A 109 -3.66 -20.28 -4.84
N ALA A 110 -2.57 -21.05 -4.76
CA ALA A 110 -1.37 -20.63 -4.04
C ALA A 110 -0.87 -19.34 -4.65
N ARG A 111 -0.41 -18.43 -3.78
CA ARG A 111 0.16 -17.14 -4.18
C ARG A 111 1.61 -17.05 -3.71
N GLY A 112 2.45 -16.44 -4.50
CA GLY A 112 3.78 -16.02 -4.10
C GLY A 112 3.73 -14.91 -3.04
N GLY A 113 4.88 -14.52 -2.52
CA GLY A 113 5.01 -13.27 -1.77
C GLY A 113 4.87 -12.05 -2.70
N ARG A 114 4.98 -10.84 -2.14
CA ARG A 114 4.95 -9.60 -2.92
C ARG A 114 5.94 -9.67 -4.10
N ALA A 115 5.47 -9.32 -5.29
CA ALA A 115 6.23 -9.37 -6.55
C ALA A 115 6.83 -10.75 -6.92
N LYS A 116 6.44 -11.82 -6.23
CA LYS A 116 6.96 -13.18 -6.46
C LYS A 116 5.86 -14.10 -6.92
N GLN A 117 6.16 -14.92 -7.92
CA GLN A 117 5.22 -15.88 -8.47
C GLN A 117 5.17 -17.16 -7.64
N ALA A 118 3.96 -17.74 -7.47
CA ALA A 118 3.82 -19.10 -7.01
C ALA A 118 4.35 -20.05 -8.07
N THR A 119 5.30 -20.90 -7.70
CA THR A 119 5.89 -21.89 -8.61
C THR A 119 5.08 -23.19 -8.70
N GLU A 120 4.16 -23.41 -7.78
CA GLU A 120 3.32 -24.61 -7.71
C GLU A 120 1.88 -24.26 -7.33
N VAL A 121 0.89 -24.89 -7.97
CA VAL A 121 -0.53 -24.69 -7.66
C VAL A 121 -1.25 -26.04 -7.71
N THR A 122 -1.81 -26.48 -6.58
CA THR A 122 -2.52 -27.77 -6.49
C THR A 122 -3.98 -27.62 -6.95
N SER A 123 -4.50 -28.62 -7.65
CA SER A 123 -5.90 -28.66 -8.10
C SER A 123 -6.87 -28.72 -6.91
N PRO A 124 -8.13 -28.26 -7.03
CA PRO A 124 -9.12 -28.28 -5.96
C PRO A 124 -9.36 -29.66 -5.36
N ASP A 125 -9.33 -30.73 -6.16
CA ASP A 125 -9.48 -32.12 -5.74
C ASP A 125 -8.21 -32.74 -5.14
N GLY A 126 -7.06 -32.03 -5.22
CA GLY A 126 -5.77 -32.47 -4.75
C GLY A 126 -5.12 -33.58 -5.60
N ALA A 127 -5.67 -33.88 -6.77
CA ALA A 127 -5.17 -34.97 -7.63
C ALA A 127 -3.94 -34.53 -8.45
N TRP A 128 -3.79 -33.23 -8.72
CA TRP A 128 -2.74 -32.69 -9.55
C TRP A 128 -2.06 -31.47 -8.90
N THR A 129 -0.78 -31.29 -9.19
CA THR A 129 -0.05 -30.04 -8.91
C THR A 129 0.56 -29.53 -10.20
N ALA A 130 0.16 -28.34 -10.64
CA ALA A 130 0.82 -27.62 -11.71
C ALA A 130 2.07 -26.94 -11.18
N VAL A 131 3.18 -27.10 -11.91
CA VAL A 131 4.52 -26.62 -11.51
C VAL A 131 5.10 -25.81 -12.65
N PHE A 132 5.61 -24.62 -12.34
CA PHE A 132 6.49 -23.86 -13.21
C PHE A 132 7.90 -24.45 -13.13
N LYS A 133 8.39 -25.00 -14.22
CA LYS A 133 9.71 -25.61 -14.29
C LYS A 133 10.36 -25.34 -15.64
N ASP A 134 11.59 -24.86 -15.65
CA ASP A 134 12.38 -24.61 -16.86
C ASP A 134 11.61 -23.81 -17.92
N CYS A 135 10.97 -22.71 -17.49
CA CYS A 135 10.12 -21.81 -18.27
C CYS A 135 8.80 -22.44 -18.78
N ASN A 136 8.40 -23.60 -18.27
CA ASN A 136 7.25 -24.36 -18.75
C ASN A 136 6.32 -24.84 -17.64
N VAL A 137 5.06 -25.15 -18.01
CA VAL A 137 4.07 -25.79 -17.15
C VAL A 137 4.21 -27.30 -17.20
N VAL A 138 4.37 -27.92 -16.05
CA VAL A 138 4.41 -29.38 -15.87
C VAL A 138 3.33 -29.76 -14.85
N LEU A 139 2.50 -30.75 -15.16
CA LEU A 139 1.53 -31.31 -14.25
C LEU A 139 2.10 -32.56 -13.57
N LYS A 140 2.14 -32.52 -12.24
CA LYS A 140 2.51 -33.66 -11.39
C LYS A 140 1.23 -34.30 -10.85
N PRO A 141 0.89 -35.52 -11.23
CA PRO A 141 -0.20 -36.24 -10.57
C PRO A 141 0.22 -36.64 -9.16
N LYS A 142 -0.77 -36.88 -8.29
CA LYS A 142 -0.52 -37.42 -6.94
C LYS A 142 0.17 -38.80 -7.00
N GLU A 143 -0.18 -39.58 -8.03
CA GLU A 143 0.44 -40.87 -8.35
C GLU A 143 0.70 -40.94 -9.85
N GLY A 144 1.91 -41.33 -10.25
CA GLY A 144 2.33 -41.46 -11.66
C GLY A 144 3.42 -40.46 -12.08
N GLU A 145 3.72 -40.47 -13.36
CA GLU A 145 4.78 -39.63 -13.94
C GLU A 145 4.30 -38.22 -14.28
N PRO A 146 5.15 -37.18 -14.10
CA PRO A 146 4.84 -35.83 -14.54
C PRO A 146 4.57 -35.73 -16.04
N VAL A 147 3.63 -34.85 -16.41
CA VAL A 147 3.23 -34.58 -17.78
C VAL A 147 3.58 -33.14 -18.15
N ALA A 148 4.37 -32.93 -19.19
CA ALA A 148 4.63 -31.61 -19.73
C ALA A 148 3.39 -31.07 -20.46
N VAL A 149 2.91 -29.90 -20.07
CA VAL A 149 1.84 -29.17 -20.77
C VAL A 149 2.43 -28.31 -21.88
N THR A 150 3.56 -27.65 -21.56
CA THR A 150 4.31 -26.82 -22.51
C THR A 150 5.77 -27.26 -22.57
N THR A 151 6.46 -27.01 -23.69
CA THR A 151 7.86 -27.33 -23.91
C THR A 151 8.62 -26.21 -24.65
N GLU A 152 7.90 -25.16 -25.04
CA GLU A 152 8.40 -24.08 -25.88
C GLU A 152 8.99 -22.91 -25.08
N GLY A 153 8.81 -22.92 -23.75
CA GLY A 153 9.34 -21.88 -22.85
C GLY A 153 10.86 -21.90 -22.80
N ALA A 154 11.48 -20.75 -22.99
CA ALA A 154 12.92 -20.57 -22.92
C ALA A 154 13.29 -19.08 -22.72
N GLY A 155 14.39 -18.82 -22.03
CA GLY A 155 14.89 -17.47 -21.83
C GLY A 155 13.88 -16.57 -21.12
N LYS A 156 13.43 -15.52 -21.80
CA LYS A 156 12.44 -14.56 -21.30
C LYS A 156 10.99 -14.86 -21.73
N ARG A 157 10.72 -16.03 -22.31
CA ARG A 157 9.37 -16.51 -22.59
C ARG A 157 9.01 -17.64 -21.65
N TRP A 158 7.97 -17.42 -20.85
CA TRP A 158 7.56 -18.33 -19.77
C TRP A 158 6.10 -18.77 -19.91
N PHE A 159 5.84 -20.04 -19.63
CA PHE A 159 4.49 -20.55 -19.47
C PHE A 159 4.25 -20.85 -17.98
N GLY A 160 3.21 -20.24 -17.41
CA GLY A 160 2.86 -20.41 -15.99
C GLY A 160 3.68 -19.56 -15.01
N SER A 161 4.28 -18.47 -15.47
CA SER A 161 4.92 -17.44 -14.64
C SER A 161 4.65 -16.05 -15.22
N ALA A 162 4.94 -15.01 -14.46
CA ALA A 162 4.92 -13.61 -14.86
C ALA A 162 6.13 -12.88 -14.26
N ASP A 163 6.39 -11.65 -14.70
CA ASP A 163 7.50 -10.85 -14.24
C ASP A 163 7.23 -10.14 -12.91
N TRP A 164 8.23 -9.38 -12.46
CA TRP A 164 8.18 -8.60 -11.23
C TRP A 164 7.09 -7.55 -11.26
N VAL A 165 6.94 -6.80 -12.37
CA VAL A 165 6.01 -5.67 -12.43
C VAL A 165 4.53 -6.11 -12.41
N TYR A 166 4.20 -7.27 -13.00
CA TYR A 166 2.87 -7.86 -12.88
C TYR A 166 2.58 -8.33 -11.45
N GLY A 167 3.59 -8.87 -10.77
CA GLY A 167 3.47 -9.29 -9.37
C GLY A 167 3.31 -8.10 -8.41
N GLU A 168 4.03 -7.02 -8.64
CA GLU A 168 4.04 -5.83 -7.78
C GLU A 168 2.82 -4.95 -8.00
N GLU A 169 2.52 -4.58 -9.25
CA GLU A 169 1.57 -3.52 -9.57
C GLU A 169 0.16 -4.01 -9.94
N LEU A 170 0.03 -5.28 -10.33
CA LEU A 170 -1.24 -5.90 -10.67
C LEU A 170 -1.64 -7.05 -9.73
N ASP A 171 -0.88 -7.27 -8.65
CA ASP A 171 -1.08 -8.35 -7.67
C ASP A 171 -1.16 -9.75 -8.32
N GLN A 172 -0.46 -9.94 -9.45
CA GLN A 172 -0.40 -11.22 -10.16
C GLN A 172 0.69 -12.10 -9.56
N ASN A 173 0.45 -12.63 -8.36
CA ASN A 173 1.38 -13.50 -7.62
C ASN A 173 1.16 -14.99 -7.90
N THR A 174 0.32 -15.31 -8.87
CA THR A 174 0.14 -16.63 -9.48
C THR A 174 -0.12 -16.47 -10.97
N ALA A 175 0.38 -17.39 -11.75
CA ALA A 175 0.25 -17.40 -13.21
C ALA A 175 -0.34 -18.72 -13.73
N MET A 176 -0.95 -19.50 -12.83
CA MET A 176 -1.60 -20.77 -13.10
C MET A 176 -2.90 -20.87 -12.28
N TRP A 177 -4.04 -21.17 -12.91
CA TRP A 177 -5.35 -21.16 -12.28
C TRP A 177 -6.15 -22.40 -12.66
N TRP A 178 -6.39 -23.28 -11.68
CA TRP A 178 -7.25 -24.44 -11.84
C TRP A 178 -8.73 -24.06 -11.91
N SER A 179 -9.47 -24.72 -12.80
CA SER A 179 -10.93 -24.67 -12.75
C SER A 179 -11.46 -25.33 -11.47
N PRO A 180 -12.61 -24.89 -10.92
CA PRO A 180 -13.17 -25.44 -9.68
C PRO A 180 -13.43 -26.95 -9.72
N ASP A 181 -13.69 -27.49 -10.91
CA ASP A 181 -13.91 -28.92 -11.14
C ASP A 181 -12.61 -29.71 -11.41
N SER A 182 -11.44 -29.07 -11.30
CA SER A 182 -10.11 -29.66 -11.55
C SER A 182 -9.86 -30.23 -12.95
N ARG A 183 -10.73 -29.92 -13.92
CA ARG A 183 -10.62 -30.46 -15.29
C ARG A 183 -9.72 -29.65 -16.19
N ARG A 184 -9.57 -28.36 -15.90
CA ARG A 184 -8.80 -27.43 -16.73
C ARG A 184 -7.87 -26.61 -15.88
N ILE A 185 -6.79 -26.16 -16.53
CA ILE A 185 -5.88 -25.18 -15.96
C ILE A 185 -5.64 -24.08 -16.97
N ALA A 186 -5.88 -22.83 -16.56
CA ALA A 186 -5.46 -21.65 -17.30
C ALA A 186 -4.07 -21.23 -16.82
N TYR A 187 -3.25 -20.67 -17.70
CA TYR A 187 -1.92 -20.19 -17.38
C TYR A 187 -1.47 -19.09 -18.35
N TYR A 188 -0.50 -18.28 -17.93
CA TYR A 188 0.12 -17.31 -18.83
C TYR A 188 1.05 -17.97 -19.85
N ASP A 189 1.01 -17.50 -21.09
CA ASP A 189 2.11 -17.43 -22.06
C ASP A 189 2.66 -16.01 -21.98
N PHE A 190 3.76 -15.84 -21.28
CA PHE A 190 4.32 -14.55 -20.89
C PHE A 190 5.66 -14.32 -21.58
N ASP A 191 5.79 -13.20 -22.31
CA ASP A 191 6.99 -12.85 -23.05
C ASP A 191 7.58 -11.54 -22.52
N GLU A 192 8.65 -11.66 -21.74
CA GLU A 192 9.43 -10.55 -21.21
C GLU A 192 10.55 -10.09 -22.17
N SER A 193 10.70 -10.71 -23.36
CA SER A 193 11.80 -10.39 -24.28
C SER A 193 11.90 -8.91 -24.66
N PRO A 194 10.79 -8.13 -24.75
CA PRO A 194 10.88 -6.70 -25.03
C PRO A 194 11.44 -5.86 -23.87
N VAL A 195 11.41 -6.38 -22.63
CA VAL A 195 11.77 -5.65 -21.41
C VAL A 195 13.28 -5.68 -21.21
N LYS A 196 13.86 -4.52 -20.93
CA LYS A 196 15.28 -4.40 -20.59
C LYS A 196 15.54 -4.87 -19.16
N ASP A 197 16.69 -5.53 -18.96
CA ASP A 197 17.13 -5.92 -17.64
C ASP A 197 17.66 -4.72 -16.85
N TYR A 198 17.35 -4.70 -15.57
CA TYR A 198 18.03 -3.89 -14.58
C TYR A 198 19.02 -4.76 -13.77
N TYR A 199 20.17 -4.19 -13.40
CA TYR A 199 21.25 -4.91 -12.72
C TYR A 199 21.49 -4.35 -11.33
N LEU A 200 21.45 -5.23 -10.33
CA LEU A 200 21.87 -4.95 -8.95
C LEU A 200 23.16 -5.71 -8.65
N LEU A 201 23.92 -5.22 -7.68
CA LEU A 201 25.14 -5.89 -7.22
C LEU A 201 24.88 -6.53 -5.86
N ALA A 202 24.74 -7.84 -5.83
CA ALA A 202 24.65 -8.61 -4.59
C ALA A 202 26.02 -8.91 -3.98
N GLY A 203 26.05 -9.14 -2.67
CA GLY A 203 27.27 -9.48 -1.93
C GLY A 203 28.17 -8.28 -1.64
N LEU A 204 27.65 -7.06 -1.58
CA LEU A 204 28.39 -5.82 -1.33
C LEU A 204 29.14 -5.79 0.01
N SER A 205 28.69 -6.56 1.01
CA SER A 205 29.36 -6.71 2.30
C SER A 205 30.37 -7.88 2.33
N GLY A 206 30.47 -8.65 1.24
CA GLY A 206 31.35 -9.80 1.12
C GLY A 206 32.65 -9.48 0.37
N LEU A 207 33.49 -10.50 0.23
CA LEU A 207 34.77 -10.37 -0.47
C LEU A 207 34.60 -10.15 -1.99
N ARG A 208 33.49 -10.62 -2.58
CA ARG A 208 33.21 -10.50 -4.02
C ARG A 208 31.74 -10.22 -4.24
N THR A 209 31.47 -9.30 -5.17
CA THR A 209 30.12 -9.00 -5.65
C THR A 209 29.76 -9.92 -6.82
N ARG A 210 28.45 -10.08 -7.05
CA ARG A 210 27.88 -10.72 -8.24
C ARG A 210 26.72 -9.89 -8.78
N PRO A 211 26.54 -9.77 -10.10
CA PRO A 211 25.36 -9.16 -10.67
C PRO A 211 24.14 -10.05 -10.42
N VAL A 212 23.01 -9.39 -10.15
CA VAL A 212 21.66 -9.96 -10.17
C VAL A 212 20.84 -9.09 -11.11
N SER A 213 20.09 -9.69 -12.02
CA SER A 213 19.28 -8.96 -12.98
C SER A 213 17.86 -9.50 -13.04
N GLY A 214 16.92 -8.62 -13.44
CA GLY A 214 15.55 -8.93 -13.76
C GLY A 214 15.01 -7.91 -14.74
N GLY A 215 13.96 -8.25 -15.48
CA GLY A 215 13.27 -7.30 -16.33
C GLY A 215 12.61 -6.22 -15.48
N TYR A 216 12.82 -4.96 -15.87
CA TYR A 216 12.21 -3.80 -15.18
C TYR A 216 11.87 -2.73 -16.22
N PRO A 217 10.62 -2.69 -16.70
CA PRO A 217 10.21 -1.73 -17.72
C PRO A 217 10.08 -0.34 -17.10
N LYS A 218 10.74 0.66 -17.67
CA LYS A 218 10.64 2.06 -17.24
C LYS A 218 9.63 2.84 -18.09
N PRO A 219 9.03 3.92 -17.58
CA PRO A 219 8.02 4.69 -18.31
C PRO A 219 8.48 5.07 -19.71
N GLY A 220 7.65 4.77 -20.71
CA GLY A 220 7.93 4.94 -22.13
C GLY A 220 8.71 3.79 -22.79
N GLU A 221 9.20 2.80 -22.03
CA GLU A 221 9.84 1.60 -22.56
C GLU A 221 8.81 0.49 -22.86
N PRO A 222 9.16 -0.53 -23.65
CA PRO A 222 8.27 -1.67 -23.90
C PRO A 222 7.90 -2.43 -22.61
N ASN A 223 6.63 -2.85 -22.53
CA ASN A 223 6.12 -3.75 -21.50
C ASN A 223 6.26 -5.21 -21.92
N PRO A 224 6.14 -6.18 -20.98
CA PRO A 224 5.99 -7.60 -21.33
C PRO A 224 4.68 -7.84 -22.07
N VAL A 225 4.63 -8.92 -22.84
CA VAL A 225 3.43 -9.34 -23.55
C VAL A 225 2.80 -10.55 -22.85
N ALA A 226 1.66 -10.33 -22.21
CA ALA A 226 0.90 -11.38 -21.53
C ALA A 226 -0.21 -11.92 -22.42
N ARG A 227 -0.27 -13.26 -22.54
CA ARG A 227 -1.35 -14.03 -23.19
C ARG A 227 -1.82 -15.12 -22.24
N LEU A 228 -2.95 -15.73 -22.56
CA LEU A 228 -3.52 -16.81 -21.75
C LEU A 228 -3.74 -18.05 -22.62
N GLU A 229 -3.49 -19.20 -22.03
CA GLU A 229 -3.85 -20.51 -22.58
C GLU A 229 -4.61 -21.34 -21.55
N ILE A 230 -5.44 -22.25 -22.02
CA ILE A 230 -6.19 -23.21 -21.21
C ILE A 230 -5.79 -24.62 -21.64
N HIS A 231 -5.40 -25.46 -20.69
CA HIS A 231 -5.18 -26.90 -20.93
C HIS A 231 -6.35 -27.71 -20.37
N ASP A 232 -6.95 -28.56 -21.19
CA ASP A 232 -7.95 -29.53 -20.77
C ASP A 232 -7.28 -30.88 -20.52
N LEU A 233 -7.40 -31.40 -19.29
CA LEU A 233 -6.71 -32.59 -18.83
C LEU A 233 -7.21 -33.86 -19.54
N ALA A 234 -8.52 -33.95 -19.79
CA ALA A 234 -9.13 -35.13 -20.41
C ALA A 234 -8.88 -35.18 -21.90
N ALA A 235 -9.07 -34.05 -22.59
CA ALA A 235 -8.83 -33.92 -24.02
C ALA A 235 -7.33 -33.83 -24.36
N LYS A 236 -6.47 -33.46 -23.39
CA LYS A 236 -5.05 -33.20 -23.60
C LYS A 236 -4.79 -32.12 -24.66
N THR A 237 -5.68 -31.16 -24.77
CA THR A 237 -5.60 -30.06 -25.73
C THR A 237 -5.23 -28.75 -25.04
N ARG A 238 -4.58 -27.86 -25.79
CA ARG A 238 -4.29 -26.48 -25.40
C ARG A 238 -5.14 -25.54 -26.26
N THR A 239 -5.87 -24.66 -25.61
CA THR A 239 -6.71 -23.66 -26.28
C THR A 239 -6.14 -22.27 -25.96
N LYS A 240 -5.79 -21.50 -26.99
CA LYS A 240 -5.37 -20.12 -26.83
C LYS A 240 -6.58 -19.25 -26.54
N VAL A 241 -6.47 -18.39 -25.55
CA VAL A 241 -7.48 -17.38 -25.23
C VAL A 241 -7.32 -16.20 -26.18
N ASP A 242 -8.42 -15.74 -26.76
CA ASP A 242 -8.43 -14.51 -27.54
C ASP A 242 -8.33 -13.29 -26.62
N VAL A 243 -7.12 -12.79 -26.43
CA VAL A 243 -6.85 -11.58 -25.65
C VAL A 243 -6.92 -10.29 -26.49
N GLY A 244 -7.25 -10.42 -27.78
CA GLY A 244 -7.23 -9.33 -28.75
C GLY A 244 -5.86 -9.15 -29.44
N PRO A 245 -5.78 -8.29 -30.44
CA PRO A 245 -4.58 -8.14 -31.28
C PRO A 245 -3.47 -7.28 -30.66
N SER A 246 -3.77 -6.50 -29.63
CA SER A 246 -2.78 -5.59 -29.02
C SER A 246 -1.75 -6.37 -28.22
N THR A 247 -0.49 -5.99 -28.36
CA THR A 247 0.62 -6.46 -27.51
C THR A 247 1.01 -5.44 -26.43
N ASP A 248 0.47 -4.22 -26.51
CA ASP A 248 0.70 -3.14 -25.54
C ASP A 248 -0.57 -2.92 -24.69
N GLN A 249 -0.88 -3.93 -23.90
CA GLN A 249 -2.02 -4.00 -23.00
C GLN A 249 -1.69 -4.88 -21.80
N TYR A 250 -2.45 -4.75 -20.73
CA TYR A 250 -2.35 -5.59 -19.54
C TYR A 250 -3.47 -6.63 -19.54
N VAL A 251 -3.12 -7.89 -19.25
CA VAL A 251 -4.01 -9.06 -19.13
C VAL A 251 -3.79 -9.63 -17.72
N TYR A 252 -4.75 -9.49 -16.82
CA TYR A 252 -4.54 -9.80 -15.40
C TYR A 252 -5.86 -10.15 -14.69
N GLY A 253 -5.83 -10.40 -13.37
CA GLY A 253 -7.01 -10.66 -12.55
C GLY A 253 -7.75 -11.95 -12.94
N VAL A 254 -7.01 -12.94 -13.45
CA VAL A 254 -7.55 -14.19 -14.01
C VAL A 254 -8.23 -15.03 -12.93
N ARG A 255 -9.46 -15.47 -13.21
CA ARG A 255 -10.25 -16.34 -12.33
C ARG A 255 -11.27 -17.14 -13.12
N TRP A 256 -11.64 -18.30 -12.61
CA TRP A 256 -12.74 -19.08 -13.14
C TRP A 256 -14.08 -18.62 -12.57
N SER A 257 -15.16 -18.78 -13.34
CA SER A 257 -16.52 -18.77 -12.78
C SER A 257 -16.65 -19.88 -11.72
N PRO A 258 -17.54 -19.75 -10.72
CA PRO A 258 -17.72 -20.80 -9.70
C PRO A 258 -18.08 -22.18 -10.28
N LYS A 259 -18.68 -22.22 -11.46
CA LYS A 259 -19.01 -23.47 -12.19
C LYS A 259 -17.90 -24.00 -13.09
N GLY A 260 -16.83 -23.22 -13.31
CA GLY A 260 -15.75 -23.60 -14.23
C GLY A 260 -16.12 -23.55 -15.71
N ASP A 261 -17.26 -22.97 -16.06
CA ASP A 261 -17.81 -22.86 -17.41
C ASP A 261 -17.34 -21.61 -18.16
N ALA A 262 -16.71 -20.66 -17.48
CA ALA A 262 -16.12 -19.46 -18.05
C ALA A 262 -14.81 -19.09 -17.37
N LEU A 263 -13.84 -18.55 -18.13
CA LEU A 263 -12.65 -17.90 -17.60
C LEU A 263 -12.86 -16.38 -17.65
N LEU A 264 -12.72 -15.71 -16.50
CA LEU A 264 -12.81 -14.27 -16.38
C LEU A 264 -11.41 -13.68 -16.18
N TRP A 265 -11.17 -12.52 -16.75
CA TRP A 265 -9.91 -11.80 -16.62
C TRP A 265 -10.10 -10.33 -16.99
N PHE A 266 -9.19 -9.49 -16.53
CA PHE A 266 -9.18 -8.06 -16.84
C PHE A 266 -8.27 -7.75 -18.02
N ARG A 267 -8.73 -6.83 -18.87
CA ARG A 267 -7.94 -6.18 -19.90
C ARG A 267 -7.91 -4.68 -19.67
N ALA A 268 -6.72 -4.10 -19.72
CA ALA A 268 -6.54 -2.65 -19.67
C ALA A 268 -5.53 -2.20 -20.74
N PRO A 269 -5.73 -1.07 -21.42
CA PRO A 269 -4.73 -0.49 -22.28
C PRO A 269 -3.55 0.03 -21.42
N ARG A 270 -2.41 0.29 -22.04
CA ARG A 270 -1.23 0.85 -21.37
C ARG A 270 -1.55 2.10 -20.53
N ARG A 271 -2.44 2.96 -20.99
CA ARG A 271 -2.88 4.17 -20.28
C ARG A 271 -3.66 3.91 -19.00
N GLN A 272 -4.17 2.70 -18.82
CA GLN A 272 -4.98 2.27 -17.67
C GLN A 272 -6.18 3.20 -17.36
N ASP A 273 -6.63 3.96 -18.37
CA ASP A 273 -7.81 4.82 -18.29
C ASP A 273 -9.12 4.06 -18.51
N MET A 274 -9.02 2.75 -18.80
CA MET A 274 -10.12 1.84 -19.05
C MET A 274 -9.80 0.46 -18.46
N VAL A 275 -10.82 -0.23 -17.95
CA VAL A 275 -10.76 -1.65 -17.60
C VAL A 275 -11.93 -2.38 -18.26
N GLU A 276 -11.65 -3.57 -18.79
CA GLU A 276 -12.66 -4.48 -19.31
C GLU A 276 -12.64 -5.79 -18.53
N LEU A 277 -13.81 -6.23 -18.06
CA LEU A 277 -14.00 -7.59 -17.60
C LEU A 277 -14.30 -8.47 -18.81
N MET A 278 -13.35 -9.33 -19.15
CA MET A 278 -13.45 -10.27 -20.25
C MET A 278 -14.02 -11.60 -19.76
N VAL A 279 -14.84 -12.22 -20.59
CA VAL A 279 -15.39 -13.58 -20.39
C VAL A 279 -15.00 -14.44 -21.57
N THR A 280 -14.33 -15.55 -21.30
CA THR A 280 -13.83 -16.51 -22.28
C THR A 280 -14.57 -17.83 -22.17
N ASP A 281 -15.04 -18.37 -23.29
CA ASP A 281 -15.46 -19.78 -23.42
C ASP A 281 -14.22 -20.69 -23.38
N PRO A 282 -14.03 -21.52 -22.35
CA PRO A 282 -12.82 -22.32 -22.22
C PRO A 282 -12.68 -23.43 -23.26
N ALA A 283 -13.74 -23.78 -23.97
CA ALA A 283 -13.68 -24.81 -25.04
C ALA A 283 -13.13 -24.25 -26.36
N THR A 284 -13.48 -23.00 -26.68
CA THR A 284 -13.11 -22.36 -27.95
C THR A 284 -12.00 -21.33 -27.82
N GLY A 285 -11.77 -20.79 -26.61
CA GLY A 285 -10.88 -19.65 -26.34
C GLY A 285 -11.45 -18.29 -26.77
N SER A 286 -12.67 -18.27 -27.32
CA SER A 286 -13.34 -17.03 -27.75
C SER A 286 -13.68 -16.16 -26.55
N SER A 287 -13.32 -14.88 -26.62
CA SER A 287 -13.53 -13.91 -25.54
C SER A 287 -14.44 -12.77 -25.99
N ARG A 288 -15.18 -12.21 -25.02
CA ARG A 288 -15.94 -10.98 -25.18
C ARG A 288 -15.80 -10.09 -23.97
N ALA A 289 -15.85 -8.79 -24.17
CA ALA A 289 -15.98 -7.85 -23.05
C ALA A 289 -17.42 -7.94 -22.50
N LEU A 290 -17.53 -8.19 -21.21
CA LEU A 290 -18.81 -8.17 -20.50
C LEU A 290 -19.06 -6.79 -19.88
N ILE A 291 -18.04 -6.19 -19.28
CA ILE A 291 -18.07 -4.87 -18.66
C ILE A 291 -16.94 -4.05 -19.25
N THR A 292 -17.21 -2.78 -19.53
CA THR A 292 -16.18 -1.79 -19.90
C THR A 292 -16.43 -0.54 -19.07
N GLU A 293 -15.43 -0.14 -18.28
CA GLU A 293 -15.44 1.11 -17.52
C GLU A 293 -14.26 1.99 -17.91
N LYS A 294 -14.49 3.30 -17.86
CA LYS A 294 -13.49 4.29 -18.27
C LYS A 294 -13.56 5.53 -17.42
N GLN A 295 -12.38 6.07 -17.08
CA GLN A 295 -12.20 7.34 -16.37
C GLN A 295 -11.35 8.31 -17.18
N PRO A 296 -11.50 9.62 -17.01
CA PRO A 296 -10.64 10.63 -17.66
C PRO A 296 -9.17 10.55 -17.22
N SER A 297 -8.91 10.07 -16.00
CA SER A 297 -7.58 9.87 -15.42
C SER A 297 -7.15 8.42 -15.58
N TRP A 298 -7.22 7.64 -14.54
CA TRP A 298 -7.07 6.18 -14.56
C TRP A 298 -8.32 5.52 -14.00
N GLN A 299 -8.61 4.32 -14.47
CA GLN A 299 -9.64 3.45 -13.94
C GLN A 299 -9.06 2.56 -12.84
N GLU A 300 -9.81 2.32 -11.75
CA GLU A 300 -9.40 1.30 -10.79
C GLU A 300 -9.19 -0.05 -11.50
N ASN A 301 -8.02 -0.65 -11.31
CA ASN A 301 -7.61 -1.82 -12.07
C ASN A 301 -8.00 -3.16 -11.45
N ALA A 302 -8.50 -3.18 -10.21
CA ALA A 302 -8.91 -4.39 -9.52
C ALA A 302 -10.32 -4.30 -8.91
N PRO A 303 -11.36 -3.95 -9.70
CA PRO A 303 -12.72 -3.89 -9.19
C PRO A 303 -13.14 -5.20 -8.52
N ALA A 304 -13.84 -5.11 -7.39
CA ALA A 304 -14.28 -6.29 -6.67
C ALA A 304 -15.41 -7.02 -7.42
N ILE A 305 -15.33 -8.36 -7.41
CA ILE A 305 -16.34 -9.26 -7.97
C ILE A 305 -16.75 -10.25 -6.88
N ARG A 306 -18.05 -10.31 -6.56
CA ARG A 306 -18.62 -11.32 -5.66
C ARG A 306 -19.74 -12.07 -6.34
N PHE A 307 -19.53 -13.33 -6.68
CA PHE A 307 -20.56 -14.20 -7.23
C PHE A 307 -21.67 -14.49 -6.21
N LEU A 308 -22.90 -14.64 -6.71
CA LEU A 308 -24.02 -15.16 -5.96
C LEU A 308 -24.00 -16.72 -6.00
N GLU A 309 -24.86 -17.34 -5.19
CA GLU A 309 -24.89 -18.81 -5.04
C GLU A 309 -25.16 -19.55 -6.35
N ASP A 310 -25.88 -18.93 -7.29
CA ASP A 310 -26.11 -19.51 -8.61
C ASP A 310 -24.85 -19.63 -9.49
N GLY A 311 -23.74 -19.01 -9.07
CA GLY A 311 -22.45 -19.02 -9.76
C GLY A 311 -22.47 -18.34 -11.13
N ARG A 312 -23.47 -17.53 -11.41
CA ARG A 312 -23.69 -16.83 -12.68
C ARG A 312 -23.92 -15.34 -12.49
N ARG A 313 -24.76 -14.94 -11.54
CA ARG A 313 -24.93 -13.54 -11.15
C ARG A 313 -23.79 -13.15 -10.21
N PHE A 314 -23.39 -11.89 -10.26
CA PHE A 314 -22.35 -11.36 -9.39
C PHE A 314 -22.54 -9.87 -9.12
N LEU A 315 -22.00 -9.43 -7.99
CA LEU A 315 -21.88 -8.03 -7.63
C LEU A 315 -20.56 -7.50 -8.21
N TRP A 316 -20.65 -6.36 -8.84
CA TRP A 316 -19.55 -5.64 -9.47
C TRP A 316 -19.34 -4.30 -8.81
N GLU A 317 -18.11 -3.97 -8.46
CA GLU A 317 -17.71 -2.64 -7.98
C GLU A 317 -17.46 -1.72 -9.17
N SER A 318 -18.29 -0.68 -9.32
CA SER A 318 -18.24 0.28 -10.43
C SER A 318 -17.83 1.65 -9.94
N GLU A 319 -16.91 2.33 -10.64
CA GLU A 319 -16.56 3.74 -10.42
C GLU A 319 -17.20 4.69 -11.43
N SER A 320 -18.18 4.25 -12.19
CA SER A 320 -18.73 4.99 -13.35
C SER A 320 -19.25 6.39 -13.05
N ASN A 321 -19.65 6.69 -11.81
CA ASN A 321 -20.08 8.04 -11.37
C ASN A 321 -18.97 8.82 -10.63
N GLY A 322 -17.73 8.31 -10.59
CA GLY A 322 -16.59 8.89 -9.87
C GLY A 322 -16.46 8.45 -8.40
N PHE A 323 -17.33 7.56 -7.94
CA PHE A 323 -17.23 6.89 -6.63
C PHE A 323 -17.44 5.39 -6.81
N SER A 324 -16.80 4.58 -5.95
CA SER A 324 -17.07 3.15 -5.91
C SER A 324 -18.53 2.91 -5.51
N ASN A 325 -19.25 2.14 -6.31
CA ASN A 325 -20.66 1.78 -6.15
C ASN A 325 -20.87 0.31 -6.56
N TRP A 326 -22.01 -0.28 -6.21
CA TRP A 326 -22.30 -1.68 -6.48
C TRP A 326 -23.36 -1.84 -7.57
N GLU A 327 -23.11 -2.75 -8.50
CA GLU A 327 -24.01 -3.18 -9.55
C GLU A 327 -24.22 -4.70 -9.52
N LEU A 328 -25.41 -5.17 -9.92
CA LEU A 328 -25.70 -6.59 -10.12
C LEU A 328 -25.57 -6.93 -11.62
N TRP A 329 -24.76 -7.91 -11.92
CA TRP A 329 -24.49 -8.39 -13.27
C TRP A 329 -24.79 -9.88 -13.43
N ASP A 330 -24.99 -10.33 -14.65
CA ASP A 330 -25.14 -11.71 -15.06
C ASP A 330 -24.16 -12.00 -16.21
N LEU A 331 -23.47 -13.14 -16.15
CA LEU A 331 -22.46 -13.52 -17.15
C LEU A 331 -22.94 -13.52 -18.60
N GLU A 332 -24.24 -13.74 -18.85
CA GLU A 332 -24.81 -13.76 -20.20
C GLU A 332 -25.65 -12.51 -20.51
N LYS A 333 -26.49 -12.08 -19.56
CA LYS A 333 -27.48 -11.02 -19.78
C LYS A 333 -26.90 -9.60 -19.61
N GLY A 334 -25.69 -9.48 -19.05
CA GLY A 334 -25.10 -8.19 -18.73
C GLY A 334 -25.64 -7.60 -17.43
N ARG A 335 -25.66 -6.26 -17.32
CA ARG A 335 -26.12 -5.58 -16.11
C ARG A 335 -27.61 -5.79 -15.86
N LEU A 336 -27.95 -6.29 -14.67
CA LEU A 336 -29.32 -6.51 -14.22
C LEU A 336 -29.87 -5.33 -13.45
N ALA A 337 -29.05 -4.74 -12.55
CA ALA A 337 -29.46 -3.61 -11.72
C ALA A 337 -28.25 -2.76 -11.29
N ARG A 338 -28.47 -1.47 -11.08
CA ARG A 338 -27.57 -0.60 -10.30
C ARG A 338 -28.09 -0.61 -8.86
N LEU A 339 -27.28 -1.12 -7.93
CA LEU A 339 -27.67 -1.25 -6.53
C LEU A 339 -27.46 0.06 -5.78
N THR A 340 -26.34 0.73 -6.05
CA THR A 340 -26.02 2.04 -5.48
C THR A 340 -25.59 3.00 -6.58
N ASP A 341 -25.76 4.30 -6.35
CA ASP A 341 -25.35 5.39 -7.24
C ASP A 341 -25.15 6.64 -6.39
N ASP A 342 -24.38 6.49 -5.34
CA ASP A 342 -24.23 7.48 -4.28
C ASP A 342 -22.97 8.34 -4.51
N PRO A 343 -22.95 9.62 -4.03
CA PRO A 343 -21.78 10.50 -4.12
C PRO A 343 -20.78 10.23 -2.98
N TRP A 344 -20.61 8.98 -2.58
CA TRP A 344 -19.65 8.49 -1.61
C TRP A 344 -19.22 7.06 -1.95
N VAL A 345 -18.13 6.65 -1.35
CA VAL A 345 -17.51 5.32 -1.61
C VAL A 345 -18.32 4.23 -0.90
N ALA A 346 -18.89 3.32 -1.65
CA ALA A 346 -19.35 2.02 -1.18
C ALA A 346 -18.13 1.07 -1.14
N GLU A 347 -17.75 0.58 0.06
CA GLU A 347 -16.43 -0.06 0.25
C GLU A 347 -16.45 -1.57 0.01
N SER A 348 -17.25 -2.29 0.79
CA SER A 348 -17.23 -3.76 0.74
C SER A 348 -18.62 -4.37 0.95
N ILE A 349 -18.86 -5.48 0.31
CA ILE A 349 -20.03 -6.32 0.60
C ILE A 349 -19.76 -7.06 1.92
N VAL A 350 -20.59 -6.79 2.92
CA VAL A 350 -20.55 -7.44 4.23
C VAL A 350 -21.22 -8.81 4.16
N ASP A 351 -22.46 -8.84 3.62
CA ASP A 351 -23.22 -10.07 3.48
C ASP A 351 -24.26 -9.98 2.37
N VAL A 352 -24.79 -11.12 1.93
CA VAL A 352 -25.86 -11.22 0.93
C VAL A 352 -26.90 -12.20 1.42
N ASP A 353 -28.12 -11.73 1.60
CA ASP A 353 -29.31 -12.53 1.83
C ASP A 353 -30.01 -12.78 0.51
N GLU A 354 -29.65 -13.85 -0.19
CA GLU A 354 -30.24 -14.16 -1.50
C GLU A 354 -31.73 -14.53 -1.38
N ALA A 355 -32.15 -15.12 -0.26
CA ALA A 355 -33.55 -15.50 -0.05
C ALA A 355 -34.45 -14.28 0.11
N ALA A 356 -34.02 -13.26 0.83
CA ALA A 356 -34.75 -12.00 0.95
C ALA A 356 -34.38 -11.00 -0.19
N GLY A 357 -33.39 -11.34 -1.03
CA GLY A 357 -32.91 -10.49 -2.11
C GLY A 357 -32.28 -9.19 -1.62
N CYS A 358 -31.44 -9.26 -0.56
CA CYS A 358 -30.80 -8.12 0.07
C CYS A 358 -29.27 -8.22 0.03
N VAL A 359 -28.59 -7.08 -0.13
CA VAL A 359 -27.15 -6.93 0.02
C VAL A 359 -26.86 -5.99 1.18
N TYR A 360 -25.96 -6.40 2.07
CA TYR A 360 -25.44 -5.60 3.18
C TYR A 360 -24.03 -5.15 2.78
N TYR A 361 -23.76 -3.84 2.87
CA TYR A 361 -22.49 -3.28 2.45
C TYR A 361 -22.04 -2.13 3.36
N SER A 362 -20.73 -1.91 3.45
CA SER A 362 -20.18 -0.73 4.11
C SER A 362 -20.02 0.42 3.11
N ALA A 363 -20.22 1.66 3.58
CA ALA A 363 -20.06 2.86 2.76
C ALA A 363 -19.64 4.06 3.59
N ARG A 364 -18.83 4.94 3.02
CA ARG A 364 -18.33 6.20 3.64
C ARG A 364 -19.38 7.31 3.55
N SER A 365 -20.56 7.06 4.06
CA SER A 365 -21.74 7.93 3.98
C SER A 365 -21.91 8.90 5.15
N SER A 366 -20.91 9.04 6.01
CA SER A 366 -20.88 10.00 7.10
C SER A 366 -20.46 11.39 6.60
N PRO A 367 -20.83 12.49 7.29
CA PRO A 367 -20.30 13.84 7.01
C PRO A 367 -18.76 13.91 7.01
N THR A 368 -18.11 13.06 7.80
CA THR A 368 -16.65 12.84 7.68
C THR A 368 -16.42 11.75 6.65
N ALA A 369 -16.00 12.13 5.44
CA ALA A 369 -15.95 11.27 4.26
C ALA A 369 -15.00 10.06 4.35
N ILE A 370 -14.40 9.78 5.50
CA ILE A 370 -13.61 8.57 5.79
C ILE A 370 -14.33 7.61 6.75
N CYS A 371 -15.47 8.00 7.33
CA CYS A 371 -16.21 7.18 8.29
C CYS A 371 -17.21 6.27 7.60
N SER A 372 -17.04 4.96 7.77
CA SER A 372 -17.90 3.94 7.20
C SER A 372 -19.14 3.69 8.05
N GLN A 373 -20.20 3.28 7.37
CA GLN A 373 -21.50 2.93 7.92
C GLN A 373 -21.99 1.63 7.28
N LEU A 374 -22.82 0.86 7.99
CA LEU A 374 -23.49 -0.31 7.40
C LEU A 374 -24.77 0.12 6.69
N HIS A 375 -24.94 -0.38 5.49
CA HIS A 375 -26.10 -0.16 4.63
C HIS A 375 -26.73 -1.49 4.18
N ARG A 376 -27.98 -1.41 3.75
CA ARG A 376 -28.71 -2.47 3.09
C ARG A 376 -29.38 -1.94 1.81
N VAL A 377 -29.42 -2.79 0.77
CA VAL A 377 -30.12 -2.51 -0.48
C VAL A 377 -30.71 -3.81 -1.03
N LYS A 378 -31.83 -3.73 -1.74
CA LYS A 378 -32.39 -4.87 -2.48
C LYS A 378 -31.57 -5.16 -3.74
N LEU A 379 -31.55 -6.42 -4.19
CA LEU A 379 -30.87 -6.83 -5.43
C LEU A 379 -31.44 -6.16 -6.71
N ASP A 380 -32.59 -5.51 -6.63
CA ASP A 380 -33.15 -4.69 -7.69
C ASP A 380 -32.78 -3.18 -7.56
N GLY A 381 -31.95 -2.82 -6.57
CA GLY A 381 -31.55 -1.45 -6.29
C GLY A 381 -32.56 -0.63 -5.47
N SER A 382 -33.71 -1.20 -5.09
CA SER A 382 -34.71 -0.54 -4.26
C SER A 382 -34.38 -0.64 -2.75
N LYS A 383 -35.12 0.11 -1.92
CA LYS A 383 -35.05 0.08 -0.45
C LYS A 383 -33.63 0.19 0.12
N ARG A 384 -32.93 1.25 -0.30
CA ARG A 384 -31.64 1.59 0.30
C ARG A 384 -31.81 2.18 1.68
N GLU A 385 -31.14 1.65 2.67
CA GLU A 385 -31.23 2.04 4.08
C GLU A 385 -29.87 2.04 4.73
N ARG A 386 -29.54 3.04 5.53
CA ARG A 386 -28.42 3.03 6.45
C ARG A 386 -28.84 2.38 7.76
N LEU A 387 -28.08 1.38 8.21
CA LEU A 387 -28.42 0.58 9.40
C LEU A 387 -27.70 1.05 10.66
N THR A 388 -26.58 1.76 10.53
CA THR A 388 -25.86 2.35 11.66
C THR A 388 -26.22 3.82 11.81
N THR A 389 -26.17 4.34 13.04
CA THR A 389 -26.55 5.71 13.39
C THR A 389 -25.34 6.51 13.88
N GLY A 390 -25.44 7.85 13.86
CA GLY A 390 -24.37 8.76 14.28
C GLY A 390 -23.28 8.95 13.20
N ASP A 391 -22.25 9.73 13.52
CA ASP A 391 -21.22 10.16 12.56
C ASP A 391 -19.86 9.48 12.79
N LEU A 392 -19.75 8.66 13.84
CA LEU A 392 -18.55 7.90 14.11
C LEU A 392 -18.36 6.77 13.10
N HIS A 393 -17.15 6.30 12.99
CA HIS A 393 -16.81 5.17 12.14
C HIS A 393 -17.33 3.86 12.71
N HIS A 394 -18.07 3.11 11.91
CA HIS A 394 -18.48 1.74 12.20
C HIS A 394 -17.67 0.75 11.35
N SER A 395 -17.23 -0.33 11.97
CA SER A 395 -16.40 -1.36 11.32
C SER A 395 -16.63 -2.74 11.94
N SER A 396 -15.93 -3.76 11.45
CA SER A 396 -15.99 -5.14 11.96
C SER A 396 -17.44 -5.64 12.03
N PHE A 397 -18.15 -5.53 10.91
CA PHE A 397 -19.55 -5.95 10.82
C PHE A 397 -19.65 -7.46 10.75
N HIS A 398 -20.50 -8.03 11.62
CA HIS A 398 -20.86 -9.43 11.61
C HIS A 398 -22.40 -9.54 11.65
N VAL A 399 -22.99 -9.94 10.55
CA VAL A 399 -24.44 -10.09 10.41
C VAL A 399 -24.84 -11.49 10.91
N ALA A 400 -25.93 -11.57 11.65
CA ALA A 400 -26.46 -12.86 12.10
C ALA A 400 -26.98 -13.69 10.90
N PRO A 401 -26.87 -15.03 10.92
CA PRO A 401 -27.31 -15.87 9.79
C PRO A 401 -28.78 -15.77 9.42
N ASP A 402 -29.63 -15.34 10.35
CA ASP A 402 -31.06 -15.08 10.12
C ASP A 402 -31.34 -13.61 9.76
N HIS A 403 -30.30 -12.79 9.62
CA HIS A 403 -30.38 -11.36 9.34
C HIS A 403 -31.28 -10.58 10.30
N SER A 404 -31.43 -11.00 11.55
CA SER A 404 -32.23 -10.30 12.58
C SER A 404 -31.44 -9.20 13.28
N CYS A 405 -30.12 -9.34 13.38
CA CYS A 405 -29.23 -8.42 14.09
C CYS A 405 -27.81 -8.47 13.53
N PHE A 406 -26.96 -7.55 14.00
CA PHE A 406 -25.55 -7.54 13.65
C PHE A 406 -24.67 -7.04 14.82
N VAL A 407 -23.41 -7.43 14.82
CA VAL A 407 -22.37 -6.84 15.68
C VAL A 407 -21.59 -5.82 14.86
N SER A 408 -21.27 -4.69 15.48
CA SER A 408 -20.36 -3.70 14.91
C SER A 408 -19.47 -3.06 15.98
N THR A 409 -18.28 -2.61 15.57
CA THR A 409 -17.39 -1.76 16.37
C THR A 409 -17.60 -0.32 15.95
N CYS A 410 -17.78 0.57 16.93
CA CYS A 410 -17.90 2.01 16.76
C CYS A 410 -16.68 2.69 17.37
N GLU A 411 -16.01 3.57 16.62
CA GLU A 411 -14.79 4.26 17.03
C GLU A 411 -14.53 5.52 16.20
N PHE A 412 -13.57 6.34 16.62
CA PHE A 412 -13.01 7.41 15.80
C PHE A 412 -11.55 7.65 16.19
N VAL A 413 -10.86 8.56 15.50
CA VAL A 413 -9.45 8.89 15.75
C VAL A 413 -9.16 9.12 17.24
N ASP A 414 -10.02 9.88 17.92
CA ASP A 414 -9.95 10.27 19.33
C ASP A 414 -10.95 9.54 20.23
N VAL A 415 -11.80 8.68 19.67
CA VAL A 415 -12.80 7.88 20.40
C VAL A 415 -12.40 6.42 20.42
N PRO A 416 -12.04 5.87 21.61
CA PRO A 416 -11.69 4.47 21.74
C PRO A 416 -12.81 3.53 21.26
N PRO A 417 -12.46 2.36 20.70
CA PRO A 417 -13.44 1.43 20.15
C PRO A 417 -14.40 0.87 21.21
N SER A 418 -15.63 0.66 20.79
CA SER A 418 -16.65 -0.08 21.53
C SER A 418 -17.46 -0.95 20.57
N ALA A 419 -17.74 -2.18 20.95
CA ALA A 419 -18.55 -3.11 20.17
C ALA A 419 -19.95 -3.25 20.76
N SER A 420 -20.95 -3.37 19.89
CA SER A 420 -22.34 -3.59 20.30
C SER A 420 -23.07 -4.55 19.37
N LEU A 421 -24.04 -5.29 19.94
CA LEU A 421 -25.06 -6.00 19.20
C LEU A 421 -26.20 -5.04 18.88
N ARG A 422 -26.63 -5.00 17.62
CA ARG A 422 -27.66 -4.09 17.12
C ARG A 422 -28.73 -4.83 16.33
N ALA A 423 -29.97 -4.39 16.48
CA ALA A 423 -31.05 -4.79 15.59
C ALA A 423 -30.86 -4.20 14.19
N MET A 424 -31.54 -4.76 13.18
CA MET A 424 -31.44 -4.27 11.78
C MET A 424 -32.07 -2.88 11.53
N ASP A 425 -32.68 -2.26 12.54
CA ASP A 425 -33.07 -0.86 12.55
C ASP A 425 -32.00 0.09 13.14
N GLY A 426 -30.84 -0.47 13.51
CA GLY A 426 -29.73 0.25 14.12
C GLY A 426 -29.80 0.43 15.64
N ARG A 427 -30.88 0.07 16.28
CA ARG A 427 -31.06 0.15 17.72
C ARG A 427 -30.12 -0.81 18.45
N GLU A 428 -29.39 -0.31 19.45
CA GLU A 428 -28.53 -1.13 20.27
C GLU A 428 -29.34 -2.09 21.15
N LEU A 429 -29.06 -3.38 21.03
CA LEU A 429 -29.62 -4.44 21.84
C LEU A 429 -28.78 -4.72 23.09
N ALA A 430 -27.45 -4.66 22.92
CA ALA A 430 -26.49 -4.84 24.01
C ALA A 430 -25.14 -4.20 23.70
N ALA A 431 -24.53 -3.56 24.71
CA ALA A 431 -23.13 -3.16 24.68
C ALA A 431 -22.26 -4.38 24.98
N LEU A 432 -21.41 -4.78 24.04
CA LEU A 432 -20.51 -5.94 24.20
C LEU A 432 -19.20 -5.55 24.89
N THR A 433 -18.70 -4.37 24.59
CA THR A 433 -17.48 -3.82 25.19
C THR A 433 -17.68 -2.34 25.53
N LYS A 434 -16.79 -1.80 26.36
CA LYS A 434 -16.83 -0.39 26.73
C LYS A 434 -15.51 0.30 26.33
N PRO A 435 -15.55 1.56 25.91
CA PRO A 435 -14.33 2.35 25.74
C PRO A 435 -13.51 2.42 27.02
N VAL A 436 -12.19 2.46 26.93
CA VAL A 436 -11.29 2.58 28.10
C VAL A 436 -10.47 3.86 27.99
N PRO A 437 -11.09 5.05 28.09
CA PRO A 437 -10.40 6.34 27.94
C PRO A 437 -9.39 6.60 29.07
N GLU A 438 -9.61 6.04 30.25
CA GLU A 438 -8.75 6.25 31.44
C GLU A 438 -7.33 5.69 31.27
N ALA A 439 -7.14 4.75 30.33
CA ALA A 439 -5.85 4.16 30.06
C ALA A 439 -4.83 5.19 29.55
N PHE A 440 -5.27 6.26 28.86
CA PHE A 440 -4.45 7.39 28.45
C PHE A 440 -4.00 8.24 29.64
N ALA A 441 -4.94 8.66 30.45
CA ALA A 441 -4.66 9.52 31.61
C ALA A 441 -3.68 8.86 32.61
N LYS A 442 -3.77 7.54 32.82
CA LYS A 442 -2.87 6.77 33.70
C LYS A 442 -1.40 6.82 33.26
N GLN A 443 -1.13 7.07 31.99
CA GLN A 443 0.22 7.20 31.43
C GLN A 443 0.63 8.67 31.18
N GLY A 444 -0.19 9.64 31.58
CA GLY A 444 0.04 11.07 31.28
C GLY A 444 -0.07 11.38 29.78
N LEU A 445 -0.78 10.54 29.04
CA LEU A 445 -1.00 10.71 27.61
C LEU A 445 -2.29 11.47 27.35
N VAL A 446 -2.35 12.16 26.23
CA VAL A 446 -3.60 12.75 25.69
C VAL A 446 -4.04 11.99 24.46
N PRO A 447 -5.35 11.85 24.21
CA PRO A 447 -5.85 11.27 22.96
C PRO A 447 -5.31 12.01 21.74
N PRO A 448 -5.16 11.33 20.60
CA PRO A 448 -4.84 11.99 19.33
C PRO A 448 -5.93 13.00 18.97
N GLU A 449 -5.57 14.00 18.18
CA GLU A 449 -6.48 15.04 17.71
C GLU A 449 -6.76 14.83 16.22
N PHE A 450 -8.03 14.73 15.83
CA PHE A 450 -8.42 14.75 14.44
C PHE A 450 -8.42 16.18 13.91
N ILE A 451 -7.68 16.41 12.84
CA ILE A 451 -7.50 17.73 12.24
C ILE A 451 -8.26 17.79 10.92
N ARG A 452 -8.99 18.88 10.73
CA ARG A 452 -9.56 19.27 9.44
C ARG A 452 -8.93 20.57 9.01
N CYS A 453 -8.50 20.65 7.77
CA CYS A 453 -8.02 21.91 7.20
C CYS A 453 -8.36 21.98 5.71
N THR A 454 -8.22 23.16 5.14
CA THR A 454 -8.44 23.39 3.72
C THR A 454 -7.15 23.06 2.96
N ALA A 455 -7.27 22.36 1.85
CA ALA A 455 -6.17 22.07 0.94
C ALA A 455 -5.57 23.33 0.30
N ALA A 456 -4.42 23.23 -0.29
CA ALA A 456 -3.73 24.35 -0.93
C ALA A 456 -4.54 25.01 -2.06
N ASP A 457 -5.49 24.31 -2.66
CA ASP A 457 -6.41 24.87 -3.68
C ASP A 457 -7.53 25.76 -3.11
N GLY A 458 -7.64 25.85 -1.79
CA GLY A 458 -8.69 26.61 -1.11
C GLY A 458 -10.08 25.99 -1.16
N LYS A 459 -10.22 24.73 -1.60
CA LYS A 459 -11.53 24.07 -1.85
C LYS A 459 -11.66 22.73 -1.16
N ALA A 460 -10.72 21.81 -1.38
CA ALA A 460 -10.79 20.49 -0.80
C ALA A 460 -10.54 20.54 0.71
N GLU A 461 -11.23 19.69 1.46
CA GLU A 461 -10.96 19.49 2.89
C GLU A 461 -9.92 18.37 3.03
N LEU A 462 -8.90 18.58 3.86
CA LEU A 462 -7.91 17.57 4.22
C LEU A 462 -8.19 17.05 5.61
N TYR A 463 -7.85 15.79 5.84
CA TYR A 463 -7.93 15.12 7.14
C TYR A 463 -6.55 14.72 7.60
N GLY A 464 -6.27 15.02 8.87
CA GLY A 464 -5.01 14.68 9.51
C GLY A 464 -5.19 14.22 10.96
N ILE A 465 -4.11 13.73 11.54
CA ILE A 465 -4.03 13.30 12.93
C ILE A 465 -2.82 13.98 13.56
N LEU A 466 -3.00 14.49 14.78
CA LEU A 466 -1.94 15.07 15.59
C LEU A 466 -1.83 14.31 16.90
N TRP A 467 -0.64 13.79 17.21
CA TRP A 467 -0.27 13.20 18.49
C TRP A 467 0.61 14.16 19.29
N LYS A 468 0.41 14.18 20.59
CA LYS A 468 1.06 15.09 21.52
C LYS A 468 1.94 14.32 22.52
N PRO A 469 3.08 14.91 22.97
CA PRO A 469 3.97 14.23 23.89
C PRO A 469 3.33 13.96 25.27
N PRO A 470 3.82 12.95 26.00
CA PRO A 470 3.43 12.73 27.39
C PRO A 470 3.61 13.98 28.23
N GLY A 471 2.64 14.30 29.10
CA GLY A 471 2.68 15.52 29.91
C GLY A 471 2.59 16.82 29.09
N PHE A 472 1.91 16.78 27.94
CA PHE A 472 1.69 17.93 27.08
C PHE A 472 1.18 19.16 27.85
N ASP A 473 1.87 20.27 27.64
CA ASP A 473 1.55 21.57 28.25
C ASP A 473 1.30 22.59 27.13
N PRO A 474 0.08 23.11 26.95
CA PRO A 474 -0.25 24.01 25.84
C PRO A 474 0.47 25.37 25.93
N ALA A 475 1.12 25.71 27.08
CA ALA A 475 1.93 26.91 27.25
C ALA A 475 3.37 26.74 26.70
N LYS A 476 3.80 25.51 26.37
CA LYS A 476 5.12 25.23 25.82
C LYS A 476 5.05 25.08 24.31
N ARG A 477 6.19 25.36 23.65
CA ARG A 477 6.33 25.13 22.19
C ARG A 477 7.06 23.80 21.95
N TYR A 478 6.54 23.00 21.02
CA TYR A 478 7.07 21.69 20.67
C TYR A 478 7.43 21.64 19.19
N PRO A 479 8.56 21.05 18.82
CA PRO A 479 8.88 20.73 17.42
C PRO A 479 7.84 19.82 16.82
N LEU A 480 7.65 19.89 15.49
CA LEU A 480 6.68 19.12 14.74
C LEU A 480 7.39 18.18 13.75
N VAL A 481 7.01 16.92 13.77
CA VAL A 481 7.44 15.92 12.80
C VAL A 481 6.23 15.45 12.00
N ILE A 482 6.29 15.59 10.69
CA ILE A 482 5.32 15.04 9.76
C ILE A 482 5.81 13.67 9.30
N ASP A 483 5.05 12.61 9.60
CA ASP A 483 5.28 11.26 9.10
C ASP A 483 4.41 11.08 7.85
N ALA A 484 5.01 11.27 6.68
CA ALA A 484 4.31 11.37 5.40
C ALA A 484 4.40 10.08 4.57
N TYR A 485 3.31 9.73 3.91
CA TYR A 485 3.32 8.90 2.72
C TYR A 485 2.76 9.70 1.54
N GLY A 486 1.47 9.97 1.51
CA GLY A 486 0.79 10.91 0.62
C GLY A 486 0.66 10.50 -0.85
N GLY A 487 1.09 9.27 -1.18
CA GLY A 487 1.06 8.76 -2.55
C GLY A 487 -0.31 8.30 -3.01
N PRO A 488 -0.53 8.19 -4.33
CA PRO A 488 -1.68 7.51 -4.90
C PRO A 488 -1.85 6.10 -4.35
N LEU A 489 -3.08 5.62 -4.27
CA LEU A 489 -3.48 4.27 -3.85
C LEU A 489 -3.32 3.95 -2.35
N ILE A 490 -2.74 4.84 -1.53
CA ILE A 490 -2.58 4.61 -0.09
C ILE A 490 -3.03 5.83 0.71
N ALA A 491 -4.02 5.64 1.61
CA ALA A 491 -4.41 6.60 2.63
C ALA A 491 -3.78 6.21 3.98
N THR A 492 -3.27 7.18 4.72
CA THR A 492 -2.60 7.00 6.03
C THR A 492 -3.45 7.46 7.20
N VAL A 493 -4.44 8.31 6.95
CA VAL A 493 -5.40 8.78 7.95
C VAL A 493 -6.58 7.83 7.98
N SER A 494 -6.61 6.97 8.99
CA SER A 494 -7.72 6.05 9.22
C SER A 494 -8.74 6.66 10.18
N PRO A 495 -10.05 6.45 10.01
CA PRO A 495 -11.06 6.86 10.97
C PRO A 495 -11.09 5.98 12.23
N ARG A 496 -10.26 4.96 12.29
CA ARG A 496 -10.13 4.10 13.46
C ARG A 496 -9.39 4.83 14.58
N PHE A 497 -9.61 4.39 15.81
CA PHE A 497 -8.90 4.92 16.95
C PHE A 497 -7.38 4.83 16.75
N ALA A 498 -6.72 5.99 16.70
CA ALA A 498 -5.33 6.10 16.30
C ALA A 498 -4.34 5.72 17.41
N GLY A 499 -4.83 5.55 18.65
CA GLY A 499 -3.96 5.24 19.78
C GLY A 499 -2.93 6.32 20.04
N VAL A 500 -1.69 5.93 20.29
CA VAL A 500 -0.55 6.86 20.51
C VAL A 500 0.54 6.51 19.52
N ASP A 501 1.10 7.50 18.86
CA ASP A 501 2.36 7.34 18.14
C ASP A 501 3.51 7.35 19.17
N PRO A 502 4.32 6.28 19.30
CA PRO A 502 5.33 6.20 20.33
C PRO A 502 6.42 7.26 20.21
N ASP A 503 6.66 7.79 19.02
CA ASP A 503 7.71 8.79 18.78
C ASP A 503 7.44 10.15 19.47
N VAL A 504 6.18 10.40 19.90
CA VAL A 504 5.89 11.56 20.78
C VAL A 504 6.66 11.51 22.10
N GLY A 505 7.12 10.32 22.54
CA GLY A 505 7.99 10.15 23.70
C GLY A 505 9.33 10.88 23.59
N ARG A 506 9.72 11.29 22.38
CA ARG A 506 10.91 12.13 22.14
C ARG A 506 10.70 13.61 22.47
N GLY A 507 9.52 14.00 22.95
CA GLY A 507 9.19 15.38 23.27
C GLY A 507 8.83 16.23 22.05
N VAL A 508 8.36 15.60 20.98
CA VAL A 508 7.91 16.24 19.73
C VAL A 508 6.42 16.02 19.52
N LEU A 509 5.80 16.86 18.70
CA LEU A 509 4.51 16.58 18.07
C LEU A 509 4.76 15.68 16.86
N VAL A 510 3.88 14.70 16.64
CA VAL A 510 3.88 13.89 15.42
C VAL A 510 2.55 14.10 14.72
N ALA A 511 2.56 14.29 13.41
CA ALA A 511 1.32 14.44 12.65
C ALA A 511 1.39 13.71 11.29
N ARG A 512 0.20 13.34 10.79
CA ARG A 512 -0.03 12.79 9.43
C ARG A 512 -1.18 13.50 8.78
N VAL A 513 -1.16 13.59 7.46
CA VAL A 513 -2.28 14.10 6.66
C VAL A 513 -2.41 13.33 5.35
N ASP A 514 -3.64 13.08 4.94
CA ASP A 514 -3.95 12.61 3.60
C ASP A 514 -4.22 13.82 2.70
N ASN A 515 -3.28 14.08 1.80
CA ASN A 515 -3.37 15.12 0.77
C ASN A 515 -4.27 14.67 -0.39
N ARG A 516 -4.62 15.58 -1.29
CA ARG A 516 -5.22 15.23 -2.58
C ARG A 516 -4.29 14.28 -3.34
N GLY A 517 -4.87 13.34 -4.07
CA GLY A 517 -4.17 12.21 -4.68
C GLY A 517 -4.32 10.90 -3.91
N THR A 518 -4.60 10.94 -2.60
CA THR A 518 -4.84 9.72 -1.80
C THR A 518 -6.25 9.15 -2.04
N PRO A 519 -6.45 7.81 -1.89
CA PRO A 519 -7.68 7.13 -2.26
C PRO A 519 -8.82 7.27 -1.24
N GLY A 520 -10.02 6.87 -1.68
CA GLY A 520 -11.17 6.64 -0.81
C GLY A 520 -12.05 7.86 -0.55
N ARG A 521 -11.88 8.90 -1.37
CA ARG A 521 -12.69 10.13 -1.33
C ARG A 521 -13.30 10.47 -2.70
N GLY A 522 -13.33 9.48 -3.59
CA GLY A 522 -13.81 9.60 -4.95
C GLY A 522 -12.76 10.10 -5.95
N LYS A 523 -13.02 9.85 -7.21
CA LYS A 523 -12.06 10.02 -8.30
C LYS A 523 -11.55 11.47 -8.46
N ALA A 524 -12.40 12.46 -8.19
CA ALA A 524 -12.00 13.88 -8.27
C ALA A 524 -10.90 14.24 -7.25
N PHE A 525 -10.95 13.66 -6.04
CA PHE A 525 -9.92 13.87 -5.02
C PHE A 525 -8.65 13.08 -5.34
N GLU A 526 -8.80 11.83 -5.79
CA GLU A 526 -7.70 10.93 -6.14
C GLU A 526 -6.92 11.44 -7.36
N SER A 527 -7.62 11.88 -8.40
CA SER A 527 -7.00 12.33 -9.64
C SER A 527 -6.48 13.77 -9.62
N ALA A 528 -6.55 14.46 -8.49
CA ALA A 528 -6.03 15.84 -8.37
C ALA A 528 -4.53 15.95 -8.65
N THR A 529 -3.78 14.86 -8.52
CA THR A 529 -2.35 14.76 -8.79
C THR A 529 -2.04 14.10 -10.15
N TYR A 530 -3.07 13.77 -10.94
CA TYR A 530 -2.88 13.13 -12.23
C TYR A 530 -2.03 13.97 -13.17
N MET A 531 -0.98 13.38 -13.72
CA MET A 531 0.07 14.01 -14.52
C MET A 531 0.89 15.10 -13.80
N ALA A 532 0.77 15.20 -12.45
CA ALA A 532 1.36 16.29 -11.66
C ALA A 532 1.84 15.84 -10.27
N LEU A 533 2.40 14.62 -10.17
CA LEU A 533 2.99 14.15 -8.91
C LEU A 533 4.07 15.11 -8.41
N GLY A 534 4.12 15.33 -7.10
CA GLY A 534 5.03 16.28 -6.47
C GLY A 534 4.59 17.74 -6.59
N GLY A 535 3.34 17.99 -6.98
CA GLY A 535 2.71 19.30 -7.06
C GLY A 535 1.63 19.46 -6.00
N PRO A 536 0.34 19.23 -6.34
CA PRO A 536 -0.79 19.43 -5.42
C PRO A 536 -0.70 18.63 -4.12
N ASP A 537 -0.14 17.43 -4.16
CA ASP A 537 0.11 16.56 -3.02
C ASP A 537 1.09 17.19 -2.02
N VAL A 538 2.18 17.75 -2.51
CA VAL A 538 3.20 18.43 -1.69
C VAL A 538 2.68 19.76 -1.16
N ASP A 539 1.96 20.53 -1.98
CA ASP A 539 1.38 21.81 -1.58
C ASP A 539 0.36 21.62 -0.45
N ASP A 540 -0.40 20.52 -0.45
CA ASP A 540 -1.35 20.17 0.62
C ASP A 540 -0.65 19.80 1.93
N GLN A 541 0.50 19.12 1.90
CA GLN A 541 1.32 18.88 3.10
C GLN A 541 1.78 20.20 3.72
N ALA A 542 2.20 21.15 2.89
CA ALA A 542 2.59 22.47 3.37
C ALA A 542 1.41 23.25 3.97
N ALA A 543 0.24 23.22 3.33
CA ALA A 543 -0.99 23.84 3.85
C ALA A 543 -1.39 23.27 5.21
N PHE A 544 -1.26 21.95 5.39
CA PHE A 544 -1.53 21.30 6.68
C PHE A 544 -0.58 21.76 7.78
N VAL A 545 0.72 21.85 7.50
CA VAL A 545 1.71 22.33 8.47
C VAL A 545 1.44 23.79 8.82
N GLN A 546 1.11 24.64 7.84
CA GLN A 546 0.76 26.05 8.07
C GLN A 546 -0.50 26.18 8.95
N GLU A 547 -1.47 25.27 8.82
CA GLU A 547 -2.64 25.23 9.71
C GLU A 547 -2.25 24.84 11.13
N LEU A 548 -1.38 23.85 11.31
CA LEU A 548 -0.88 23.46 12.62
C LEU A 548 -0.03 24.56 13.28
N ALA A 549 0.75 25.30 12.50
CA ALA A 549 1.61 26.39 12.96
C ALA A 549 0.82 27.58 13.56
N LYS A 550 -0.48 27.70 13.31
CA LYS A 550 -1.34 28.71 13.97
C LYS A 550 -1.54 28.42 15.46
N ARG A 551 -1.26 27.21 15.92
CA ARG A 551 -1.40 26.81 17.32
C ARG A 551 -0.20 27.31 18.13
N PRO A 552 -0.40 27.96 19.29
CA PRO A 552 0.69 28.60 20.07
C PRO A 552 1.73 27.58 20.55
N TYR A 553 1.36 26.32 20.70
CA TYR A 553 2.24 25.27 21.17
C TYR A 553 3.06 24.59 20.05
N VAL A 554 2.83 24.93 18.77
CA VAL A 554 3.63 24.42 17.65
C VAL A 554 4.82 25.33 17.40
N ASP A 555 6.01 24.75 17.36
CA ASP A 555 7.22 25.46 17.02
C ASP A 555 7.46 25.40 15.51
N ALA A 556 6.99 26.42 14.80
CA ALA A 556 7.08 26.50 13.35
C ALA A 556 8.51 26.62 12.80
N ASP A 557 9.49 26.97 13.66
CA ASP A 557 10.90 27.02 13.28
C ASP A 557 11.59 25.66 13.33
N ARG A 558 10.94 24.66 13.97
CA ARG A 558 11.43 23.30 14.14
C ARG A 558 10.44 22.28 13.57
N VAL A 559 10.35 22.23 12.25
CA VAL A 559 9.50 21.29 11.52
C VAL A 559 10.39 20.32 10.73
N ALA A 560 10.10 19.04 10.83
CA ALA A 560 10.68 18.00 10.00
C ALA A 560 9.59 17.22 9.26
N ILE A 561 9.91 16.75 8.07
CA ILE A 561 9.11 15.79 7.33
C ILE A 561 9.93 14.52 7.07
N CYS A 562 9.35 13.37 7.29
CA CYS A 562 10.01 12.09 7.02
C CYS A 562 9.03 11.13 6.35
N GLY A 563 9.56 10.19 5.60
CA GLY A 563 8.79 9.15 4.96
C GLY A 563 9.66 8.16 4.21
N HIS A 564 9.02 7.09 3.74
CA HIS A 564 9.67 6.01 3.02
C HIS A 564 8.98 5.78 1.67
N SER A 565 9.73 5.37 0.64
CA SER A 565 9.18 5.13 -0.70
C SER A 565 8.56 6.42 -1.27
N TYR A 566 7.28 6.42 -1.65
CA TYR A 566 6.58 7.66 -2.02
C TYR A 566 6.65 8.71 -0.90
N GLY A 567 6.58 8.31 0.38
CA GLY A 567 6.77 9.22 1.51
C GLY A 567 8.19 9.83 1.55
N GLY A 568 9.20 9.10 1.11
CA GLY A 568 10.55 9.63 0.90
C GLY A 568 10.60 10.67 -0.22
N TYR A 569 9.93 10.42 -1.33
CA TYR A 569 9.71 11.38 -2.40
C TYR A 569 8.96 12.62 -1.90
N MET A 570 7.89 12.43 -1.15
CA MET A 570 7.12 13.51 -0.52
C MET A 570 8.02 14.38 0.36
N ALA A 571 8.85 13.77 1.22
CA ALA A 571 9.78 14.51 2.08
C ALA A 571 10.80 15.33 1.27
N LEU A 572 11.35 14.77 0.19
CA LEU A 572 12.26 15.48 -0.70
C LEU A 572 11.58 16.67 -1.39
N MET A 573 10.44 16.44 -2.03
CA MET A 573 9.73 17.47 -2.77
C MET A 573 9.21 18.57 -1.83
N ALA A 574 8.81 18.23 -0.61
CA ALA A 574 8.42 19.21 0.41
C ALA A 574 9.58 20.13 0.78
N ALA A 575 10.77 19.58 1.04
CA ALA A 575 11.98 20.38 1.36
C ALA A 575 12.46 21.23 0.15
N ILE A 576 12.23 20.76 -1.07
CA ILE A 576 12.60 21.48 -2.31
C ILE A 576 11.60 22.59 -2.64
N ARG A 577 10.30 22.33 -2.55
CA ARG A 577 9.25 23.27 -2.96
C ARG A 577 8.84 24.25 -1.87
N HIS A 578 8.86 23.79 -0.61
CA HIS A 578 8.46 24.58 0.57
C HIS A 578 9.56 24.60 1.65
N PRO A 579 10.78 25.07 1.31
CA PRO A 579 11.93 25.03 2.23
C PRO A 579 11.70 25.85 3.51
N ASP A 580 10.86 26.88 3.46
CA ASP A 580 10.52 27.70 4.63
C ASP A 580 9.52 27.01 5.58
N VAL A 581 8.82 25.94 5.10
CA VAL A 581 7.90 25.13 5.89
C VAL A 581 8.58 23.86 6.39
N PHE A 582 9.45 23.27 5.57
CA PHE A 582 10.15 22.01 5.86
C PHE A 582 11.67 22.19 5.83
N PRO A 583 12.26 22.80 6.89
CA PRO A 583 13.71 22.99 6.95
C PRO A 583 14.49 21.68 7.13
N VAL A 584 13.86 20.59 7.56
CA VAL A 584 14.48 19.28 7.79
C VAL A 584 13.68 18.19 7.11
N ALA A 585 14.34 17.35 6.32
CA ALA A 585 13.69 16.21 5.67
C ALA A 585 14.51 14.91 5.77
N VAL A 586 13.83 13.79 5.98
CA VAL A 586 14.42 12.45 5.95
C VAL A 586 13.68 11.63 4.89
N ALA A 587 14.40 11.21 3.86
CA ALA A 587 13.86 10.51 2.72
C ALA A 587 14.40 9.07 2.65
N GLY A 588 13.56 8.09 2.95
CA GLY A 588 13.87 6.66 2.84
C GLY A 588 13.48 6.11 1.48
N ALA A 589 14.40 5.44 0.80
CA ALA A 589 14.20 4.77 -0.48
C ALA A 589 13.34 5.59 -1.49
N PRO A 590 13.65 6.89 -1.72
CA PRO A 590 12.79 7.75 -2.50
C PRO A 590 12.91 7.52 -4.00
N PRO A 591 11.82 7.48 -4.79
CA PRO A 591 11.87 7.88 -6.18
C PRO A 591 12.35 9.33 -6.26
N THR A 592 13.25 9.66 -7.16
CA THR A 592 13.77 11.02 -7.31
C THR A 592 13.49 11.60 -8.69
N ASP A 593 13.21 10.74 -9.64
CA ASP A 593 12.67 11.06 -10.97
C ASP A 593 11.78 9.89 -11.41
N TRP A 594 10.52 10.15 -11.68
CA TRP A 594 9.54 9.14 -12.06
C TRP A 594 9.87 8.36 -13.33
N ARG A 595 10.79 8.86 -14.16
CA ARG A 595 11.35 8.12 -15.30
C ARG A 595 12.18 6.91 -14.89
N GLN A 596 12.55 6.80 -13.61
CA GLN A 596 13.35 5.70 -13.07
C GLN A 596 12.52 4.62 -12.37
N TYR A 597 11.22 4.83 -12.21
CA TYR A 597 10.33 3.85 -11.61
C TYR A 597 9.73 2.92 -12.69
N ASP A 598 8.79 2.04 -12.35
CA ASP A 598 8.18 1.11 -13.30
C ASP A 598 7.08 1.76 -14.17
N THR A 599 6.68 1.03 -15.23
CA THR A 599 5.65 1.48 -16.17
C THR A 599 4.26 1.49 -15.57
N ILE A 600 3.84 0.40 -14.90
CA ILE A 600 2.42 0.19 -14.53
C ILE A 600 1.97 1.23 -13.51
N TYR A 601 2.75 1.44 -12.45
CA TYR A 601 2.44 2.46 -11.46
C TYR A 601 2.57 3.87 -12.04
N THR A 602 3.72 4.16 -12.64
CA THR A 602 4.04 5.53 -13.04
C THR A 602 3.14 6.00 -14.18
N GLU A 603 2.96 5.20 -15.22
CA GLU A 603 2.16 5.60 -16.37
C GLU A 603 0.65 5.69 -16.05
N ARG A 604 0.17 4.92 -15.07
CA ARG A 604 -1.20 5.06 -14.54
C ARG A 604 -1.48 6.49 -14.10
N VAL A 605 -0.56 7.09 -13.36
CA VAL A 605 -0.77 8.40 -12.74
C VAL A 605 -0.08 9.55 -13.46
N MET A 606 0.96 9.29 -14.28
CA MET A 606 1.75 10.31 -14.98
C MET A 606 1.69 10.20 -16.50
N ARG A 607 1.11 9.14 -17.08
CA ARG A 607 1.26 8.75 -18.49
C ARG A 607 2.72 8.48 -18.85
N THR A 608 3.04 8.37 -20.15
CA THR A 608 4.42 8.21 -20.58
C THR A 608 5.18 9.56 -20.52
N PRO A 609 6.52 9.54 -20.38
CA PRO A 609 7.33 10.78 -20.48
C PRO A 609 7.13 11.54 -21.77
N GLN A 610 6.83 10.85 -22.87
CA GLN A 610 6.59 11.46 -24.18
C GLN A 610 5.26 12.24 -24.23
N GLU A 611 4.26 11.79 -23.45
CA GLU A 611 2.96 12.47 -23.34
C GLU A 611 2.94 13.59 -22.30
N ASN A 612 3.84 13.55 -21.30
CA ASN A 612 3.82 14.43 -20.14
C ASN A 612 5.22 14.87 -19.67
N GLU A 613 6.11 15.24 -20.59
CA GLU A 613 7.48 15.64 -20.25
C GLU A 613 7.54 16.74 -19.16
N ALA A 614 6.70 17.76 -19.28
CA ALA A 614 6.62 18.87 -18.32
C ALA A 614 6.23 18.41 -16.90
N GLY A 615 5.29 17.48 -16.77
CA GLY A 615 4.89 16.92 -15.47
C GLY A 615 6.01 16.11 -14.84
N TYR A 616 6.71 15.29 -15.62
CA TYR A 616 7.89 14.56 -15.13
C TYR A 616 9.00 15.50 -14.68
N ASP A 617 9.26 16.58 -15.40
CA ASP A 617 10.29 17.56 -15.02
C ASP A 617 9.90 18.34 -13.76
N ALA A 618 8.63 18.73 -13.63
CA ALA A 618 8.12 19.43 -12.45
C ALA A 618 8.09 18.55 -11.20
N GLY A 619 7.93 17.23 -11.36
CA GLY A 619 7.94 16.23 -10.31
C GLY A 619 9.31 15.61 -10.04
N SER A 620 10.38 16.05 -10.69
CA SER A 620 11.72 15.48 -10.53
C SER A 620 12.55 16.24 -9.49
N ALA A 621 12.86 15.60 -8.36
CA ALA A 621 13.80 16.15 -7.37
C ALA A 621 15.19 16.38 -7.98
N VAL A 622 15.61 15.55 -8.96
CA VAL A 622 16.88 15.69 -9.68
C VAL A 622 16.90 16.98 -10.51
N LYS A 623 15.81 17.26 -11.23
CA LYS A 623 15.68 18.49 -12.04
C LYS A 623 15.61 19.76 -11.18
N LEU A 624 15.07 19.64 -9.98
CA LEU A 624 14.88 20.75 -9.05
C LEU A 624 15.96 20.81 -7.95
N ALA A 625 17.05 20.09 -8.11
CA ALA A 625 18.09 19.90 -7.09
C ALA A 625 18.66 21.21 -6.50
N GLU A 626 18.80 22.27 -7.32
CA GLU A 626 19.32 23.57 -6.88
C GLU A 626 18.37 24.34 -5.95
N LYS A 627 17.10 23.96 -5.87
CA LYS A 627 16.11 24.63 -5.01
C LYS A 627 16.17 24.21 -3.54
N LEU A 628 16.91 23.15 -3.21
CA LEU A 628 17.07 22.70 -1.83
C LEU A 628 17.77 23.77 -1.00
N LYS A 629 17.12 24.20 0.09
CA LYS A 629 17.70 25.16 1.07
C LYS A 629 17.86 24.53 2.47
N GLY A 630 17.06 23.52 2.78
CA GLY A 630 17.01 22.83 4.08
C GLY A 630 18.08 21.77 4.25
N ARG A 631 17.92 20.96 5.30
CA ARG A 631 18.76 19.81 5.62
C ARG A 631 18.06 18.53 5.19
N VAL A 632 18.75 17.68 4.46
CA VAL A 632 18.20 16.41 3.96
C VAL A 632 19.10 15.25 4.32
N LEU A 633 18.49 14.15 4.79
CA LEU A 633 19.11 12.84 4.94
C LEU A 633 18.46 11.85 3.96
N LEU A 634 19.27 11.21 3.13
CA LEU A 634 18.87 10.10 2.25
C LEU A 634 19.20 8.77 2.91
N LEU A 635 18.24 7.84 2.93
CA LEU A 635 18.40 6.47 3.44
C LEU A 635 17.99 5.48 2.34
N HIS A 636 18.86 4.52 1.94
CA HIS A 636 18.51 3.61 0.85
C HIS A 636 19.15 2.23 0.99
N GLY A 637 18.38 1.18 0.66
CA GLY A 637 18.86 -0.20 0.53
C GLY A 637 19.56 -0.40 -0.80
N MET A 638 20.77 -1.00 -0.78
CA MET A 638 21.53 -1.23 -2.02
C MET A 638 20.98 -2.39 -2.87
N MET A 639 20.12 -3.24 -2.26
CA MET A 639 19.45 -4.36 -2.92
C MET A 639 17.98 -4.07 -3.23
N ASP A 640 17.59 -2.79 -3.20
CA ASP A 640 16.25 -2.33 -3.52
C ASP A 640 15.93 -2.63 -4.99
N ASP A 641 15.02 -3.59 -5.21
CA ASP A 641 14.54 -4.05 -6.52
C ASP A 641 13.21 -3.41 -6.93
N ASN A 642 12.68 -2.55 -6.07
CA ASN A 642 11.47 -1.75 -6.32
C ASN A 642 11.85 -0.31 -6.71
N VAL A 643 12.29 0.52 -5.76
CA VAL A 643 12.85 1.83 -6.03
C VAL A 643 14.37 1.70 -6.09
N HIS A 644 14.92 1.50 -7.26
CA HIS A 644 16.35 1.26 -7.40
C HIS A 644 17.20 2.37 -6.80
N VAL A 645 18.28 2.00 -6.12
CA VAL A 645 19.22 2.95 -5.48
C VAL A 645 19.81 3.98 -6.45
N ALA A 646 19.74 3.73 -7.76
CA ALA A 646 20.08 4.70 -8.79
C ALA A 646 19.29 6.02 -8.67
N ASN A 647 18.08 6.00 -8.13
CA ASN A 647 17.32 7.21 -7.80
C ASN A 647 18.11 8.10 -6.81
N THR A 648 18.58 7.53 -5.72
CA THR A 648 19.40 8.24 -4.72
C THR A 648 20.72 8.72 -5.33
N PHE A 649 21.39 7.92 -6.14
CA PHE A 649 22.65 8.31 -6.77
C PHE A 649 22.49 9.43 -7.78
N ALA A 650 21.43 9.42 -8.58
CA ALA A 650 21.15 10.51 -9.53
C ALA A 650 20.93 11.86 -8.82
N LEU A 651 20.22 11.84 -7.68
CA LEU A 651 20.02 13.06 -6.89
C LEU A 651 21.30 13.49 -6.17
N ALA A 652 22.07 12.53 -5.63
CA ALA A 652 23.36 12.82 -4.99
C ALA A 652 24.35 13.44 -5.98
N ASP A 653 24.46 12.93 -7.20
CA ASP A 653 25.28 13.49 -8.28
C ASP A 653 24.83 14.91 -8.64
N ALA A 654 23.51 15.12 -8.79
CA ALA A 654 22.94 16.43 -9.06
C ALA A 654 23.25 17.46 -7.97
N TRP A 655 23.24 17.08 -6.70
CA TRP A 655 23.61 17.95 -5.58
C TRP A 655 25.12 18.18 -5.49
N GLN A 656 25.94 17.12 -5.65
CA GLN A 656 27.39 17.24 -5.63
C GLN A 656 27.90 18.18 -6.72
N SER A 657 27.38 18.05 -7.95
CA SER A 657 27.76 18.90 -9.08
C SER A 657 27.40 20.39 -8.88
N ARG A 658 26.47 20.68 -7.96
CA ARG A 658 26.01 22.05 -7.61
C ARG A 658 26.49 22.52 -6.23
N ASN A 659 27.33 21.75 -5.54
CA ASN A 659 27.77 22.00 -4.18
C ASN A 659 26.62 22.20 -3.16
N VAL A 660 25.48 21.51 -3.36
CA VAL A 660 24.37 21.46 -2.41
C VAL A 660 24.69 20.43 -1.32
N PRO A 661 24.72 20.81 -0.04
CA PRO A 661 25.06 19.88 1.03
C PRO A 661 23.87 18.95 1.36
N PHE A 662 24.16 17.67 1.58
CA PHE A 662 23.21 16.64 2.02
C PHE A 662 23.93 15.57 2.85
N GLU A 663 23.16 14.74 3.56
CA GLU A 663 23.66 13.56 4.24
C GLU A 663 23.03 12.30 3.63
N MET A 664 23.75 11.18 3.66
CA MET A 664 23.28 9.92 3.08
C MET A 664 23.80 8.74 3.89
N GLN A 665 22.93 7.73 4.09
CA GLN A 665 23.33 6.42 4.61
C GLN A 665 22.77 5.32 3.70
N LEU A 666 23.63 4.42 3.27
CA LEU A 666 23.31 3.26 2.46
C LEU A 666 23.32 2.00 3.31
N PHE A 667 22.44 1.06 2.97
CA PHE A 667 22.30 -0.25 3.63
C PHE A 667 22.67 -1.35 2.63
N PRO A 668 23.93 -1.88 2.69
CA PRO A 668 24.48 -2.72 1.61
C PRO A 668 23.70 -4.02 1.31
N THR A 669 22.99 -4.56 2.29
CA THR A 669 22.26 -5.84 2.16
C THR A 669 20.75 -5.70 2.23
N ALA A 670 20.24 -4.48 2.43
CA ALA A 670 18.80 -4.24 2.55
C ALA A 670 18.16 -4.07 1.18
N ASP A 671 16.93 -4.58 1.09
CA ASP A 671 15.98 -4.34 0.01
C ASP A 671 15.16 -3.06 0.26
N HIS A 672 14.02 -2.92 -0.43
CA HIS A 672 13.13 -1.76 -0.29
C HIS A 672 12.64 -1.54 1.15
N GLY A 673 12.44 -2.59 1.92
CA GLY A 673 11.90 -2.51 3.28
C GLY A 673 12.86 -1.97 4.34
N ILE A 674 14.16 -1.95 4.10
CA ILE A 674 15.26 -1.52 5.00
C ILE A 674 15.02 -1.88 6.49
N GLY A 675 14.64 -3.11 6.81
CA GLY A 675 14.26 -3.57 8.16
C GLY A 675 15.43 -3.53 9.19
N SER A 676 16.16 -2.41 9.29
CA SER A 676 17.31 -2.25 10.17
C SER A 676 17.06 -1.23 11.28
N PRO A 677 17.36 -1.53 12.55
CA PRO A 677 17.33 -0.52 13.62
C PRO A 677 18.22 0.71 13.34
N ALA A 678 19.25 0.56 12.50
CA ALA A 678 20.11 1.66 12.09
C ALA A 678 19.38 2.71 11.23
N TYR A 679 18.30 2.32 10.53
CA TYR A 679 17.44 3.26 9.80
C TYR A 679 16.78 4.25 10.76
N GLU A 680 16.10 3.76 11.79
CA GLU A 680 15.45 4.59 12.80
C GLU A 680 16.48 5.42 13.61
N SER A 681 17.65 4.83 13.91
CA SER A 681 18.74 5.55 14.57
C SER A 681 19.22 6.75 13.74
N ALA A 682 19.43 6.56 12.45
CA ALA A 682 19.85 7.62 11.54
C ALA A 682 18.77 8.72 11.41
N LYS A 683 17.52 8.30 11.16
CA LYS A 683 16.37 9.20 11.05
C LYS A 683 16.26 10.11 12.30
N TRP A 684 16.18 9.52 13.49
CA TRP A 684 15.96 10.29 14.69
C TRP A 684 17.19 11.06 15.16
N SER A 685 18.40 10.54 14.96
CA SER A 685 19.63 11.31 15.23
C SER A 685 19.67 12.57 14.37
N PHE A 686 19.33 12.46 13.08
CA PHE A 686 19.32 13.59 12.17
C PHE A 686 18.26 14.63 12.55
N ILE A 687 17.01 14.20 12.82
CA ILE A 687 15.92 15.10 13.20
C ILE A 687 16.25 15.83 14.52
N LEU A 688 16.58 15.10 15.58
CA LEU A 688 16.82 15.67 16.90
C LEU A 688 18.04 16.59 16.94
N ARG A 689 19.09 16.28 16.18
CA ARG A 689 20.26 17.15 16.03
C ARG A 689 19.88 18.48 15.36
N ASN A 690 19.12 18.43 14.26
CA ASN A 690 18.69 19.63 13.55
C ASN A 690 17.65 20.44 14.33
N PHE A 691 16.95 19.85 15.29
CA PHE A 691 16.08 20.55 16.23
C PHE A 691 16.82 21.15 17.45
N GLY A 692 18.13 20.88 17.58
CA GLY A 692 18.91 21.31 18.75
C GLY A 692 18.55 20.54 20.03
N MET A 693 17.87 19.39 19.90
CA MET A 693 17.47 18.56 21.04
C MET A 693 18.50 17.49 21.40
N TRP A 694 19.47 17.29 20.54
CA TRP A 694 20.57 16.36 20.75
C TRP A 694 21.85 16.92 20.15
N SER A 695 22.95 16.80 20.86
CA SER A 695 24.28 17.05 20.34
C SER A 695 25.08 15.74 20.44
N GLN A 696 25.86 15.46 19.43
CA GLN A 696 26.78 14.33 19.52
C GLN A 696 27.72 14.52 20.72
N PRO A 697 27.92 13.51 21.55
CA PRO A 697 29.04 13.53 22.48
C PRO A 697 30.34 13.69 21.68
N PRO A 698 31.29 14.48 22.16
CA PRO A 698 32.59 14.60 21.51
C PRO A 698 33.15 13.18 21.33
N VAL A 699 33.68 12.89 20.14
CA VAL A 699 34.34 11.63 19.90
C VAL A 699 35.50 11.53 20.90
N GLY A 700 35.24 10.83 22.01
CA GLY A 700 36.23 10.61 23.04
C GLY A 700 37.39 9.84 22.42
N GLY A 701 38.58 10.44 22.47
CA GLY A 701 39.79 9.69 22.18
C GLY A 701 39.83 8.47 23.11
N ARG A 702 40.00 7.30 22.52
CA ARG A 702 40.45 6.11 23.19
C ARG A 702 41.94 6.27 23.52
#